data_0ae3aad1a2b65cc953cb6c4a3bf4c059
#
_entry.id   0ae3aad1a2b65cc953cb6c4a3bf4c059
#
_cell.length_a   1.000
_cell.length_b   1.000
_cell.length_c   1.000
_cell.angle_alpha   90.00
_cell.angle_beta   90.00
_cell.angle_gamma   90.00
#
_symmetry.space_group_name_H-M   'P 1'
#
loop_
_entity.id
_entity.type
_entity.pdbx_description
1 polymer ?
#
loop_
_entity_poly.entity_id
_entity_poly.type
_entity_poly.pdbx_seq_one_letter_code
_entity_poly.pdbx_strand_id
1 'polypeptide(L)'
;MEDMKKRGWTQADFVFVIGDAYVDHPSFGPAIISRLLERYGYKVCMIAQPDWKNDKSIDVFGRPRLGFLVCGGNMDSMVNHYSVSKKRRQKDAYSPGGQMGLRPDYATTVYCNLIRRTYKDVPIIIGGIEASLRRMAHYDYWSDKLKHSILVDSSADILSYGMGEHSMIEIAEALDSGIDVKDITFVRGTCYRTKDISGVPEDSIILPDYDSLSKDRLEYARSFYTQYINTDPYSAKTLVEGYGNRGYVVQNPPAYPLTQMEMDDVYDLPYMNNYHPIYEEAGGIPAISEIKFSLTSNRGCFGGCSFCALTFHQGRIIQTRSHESLIKEAERMTHDPDFKGYIHDVGGPTANFRHKSCAKQDKYGVCTNKQCLFPEPCRNLKVDHKDYVELLRKLEAVPGVKKVIIRSGIRFDYVMADSNDEFLKELCEKHISGQLRVAPEHVSDNVLRMMGKPQNSVYEKFIDRYKRVNAKTGKQQYVVPYLMSSHPGSTLKEAVELAEYVRDIGYMPEQVQDFYPTPSTISTCMYYTGVDPRTMKPVYVPHNPHEKAMQKALMMYRKPENYDLVKEALIKAGRQDLIGFDKKCLIAPRKMDRKGEHQGQRSYGKNDKSKNNSINNGKNSKNNKVVPQKNTKSSGQKNAKNGKNRNKRK
;
A
#
# COMPACT_ATOMS: atom_id res chain seq x y z
N MET A 1 -31.71 2.63 -1.46
CA MET A 1 -33.15 2.32 -1.46
C MET A 1 -33.88 2.88 -2.69
N GLU A 2 -33.69 4.15 -3.05
CA GLU A 2 -34.34 4.74 -4.25
C GLU A 2 -33.94 4.02 -5.54
N ASP A 3 -32.66 3.70 -5.70
CA ASP A 3 -32.17 3.00 -6.89
C ASP A 3 -32.70 1.57 -6.99
N MET A 4 -32.86 0.87 -5.85
CA MET A 4 -33.53 -0.44 -5.84
C MET A 4 -34.97 -0.31 -6.32
N LYS A 5 -35.70 0.70 -5.83
CA LYS A 5 -37.10 0.96 -6.25
C LYS A 5 -37.18 1.27 -7.74
N LYS A 6 -36.29 2.15 -8.26
CA LYS A 6 -36.23 2.47 -9.71
C LYS A 6 -35.95 1.27 -10.57
N ARG A 7 -35.14 0.31 -10.08
CA ARG A 7 -34.81 -0.96 -10.75
C ARG A 7 -35.85 -2.07 -10.51
N GLY A 8 -36.89 -1.83 -9.70
CA GLY A 8 -37.88 -2.83 -9.33
C GLY A 8 -37.33 -3.96 -8.44
N TRP A 9 -36.25 -3.68 -7.71
CA TRP A 9 -35.65 -4.67 -6.81
C TRP A 9 -36.30 -4.63 -5.43
N THR A 10 -36.81 -5.77 -5.00
CA THR A 10 -37.37 -5.96 -3.66
C THR A 10 -36.33 -6.45 -2.66
N GLN A 11 -35.28 -7.13 -3.14
CA GLN A 11 -34.20 -7.70 -2.34
C GLN A 11 -32.89 -7.66 -3.15
N ALA A 12 -31.78 -7.40 -2.50
CA ALA A 12 -30.44 -7.55 -3.07
C ALA A 12 -30.01 -9.03 -3.02
N ASP A 13 -29.27 -9.49 -4.02
CA ASP A 13 -28.58 -10.78 -3.94
C ASP A 13 -27.36 -10.68 -3.05
N PHE A 14 -26.56 -9.63 -3.24
CA PHE A 14 -25.42 -9.31 -2.40
C PHE A 14 -25.50 -7.88 -1.85
N VAL A 15 -25.09 -7.72 -0.59
CA VAL A 15 -24.79 -6.41 -0.01
C VAL A 15 -23.29 -6.31 0.21
N PHE A 16 -22.64 -5.36 -0.48
CA PHE A 16 -21.21 -5.16 -0.41
C PHE A 16 -20.84 -4.04 0.56
N VAL A 17 -20.19 -4.38 1.67
CA VAL A 17 -19.73 -3.44 2.70
C VAL A 17 -18.25 -3.11 2.47
N ILE A 18 -17.95 -1.83 2.31
CA ILE A 18 -16.60 -1.38 1.98
C ILE A 18 -16.09 -0.30 2.93
N GLY A 19 -14.78 -0.30 3.17
CA GLY A 19 -14.11 0.68 4.02
C GLY A 19 -13.82 2.02 3.36
N ASP A 20 -13.88 2.09 2.04
CA ASP A 20 -13.74 3.33 1.25
C ASP A 20 -15.11 3.94 0.93
N ALA A 21 -15.15 5.23 0.61
CA ALA A 21 -16.25 5.79 -0.17
C ALA A 21 -16.30 5.10 -1.54
N TYR A 22 -17.50 4.95 -2.12
CA TYR A 22 -17.65 4.24 -3.39
C TYR A 22 -17.17 5.08 -4.57
N VAL A 23 -16.16 4.55 -5.25
CA VAL A 23 -15.63 5.06 -6.51
C VAL A 23 -15.82 3.97 -7.56
N ASP A 24 -16.63 4.28 -8.58
CA ASP A 24 -16.94 3.36 -9.68
C ASP A 24 -15.89 3.48 -10.78
N HIS A 25 -14.73 2.88 -10.54
CA HIS A 25 -13.57 2.93 -11.43
C HIS A 25 -12.81 1.60 -11.39
N PRO A 26 -12.27 1.11 -12.51
CA PRO A 26 -11.58 -0.19 -12.60
C PRO A 26 -10.24 -0.27 -11.83
N SER A 27 -9.83 0.80 -11.16
CA SER A 27 -8.73 0.79 -10.18
C SER A 27 -9.18 0.40 -8.77
N PHE A 28 -10.48 0.19 -8.53
CA PHE A 28 -11.06 -0.19 -7.25
C PHE A 28 -11.65 -1.59 -7.30
N GLY A 29 -11.14 -2.49 -6.47
CA GLY A 29 -11.62 -3.87 -6.38
C GLY A 29 -13.14 -3.99 -6.16
N PRO A 30 -13.75 -3.20 -5.24
CA PRO A 30 -15.21 -3.23 -5.06
C PRO A 30 -16.00 -2.87 -6.32
N ALA A 31 -15.54 -1.90 -7.12
CA ALA A 31 -16.18 -1.55 -8.38
C ALA A 31 -16.08 -2.70 -9.39
N ILE A 32 -14.91 -3.32 -9.52
CA ILE A 32 -14.72 -4.47 -10.41
C ILE A 32 -15.67 -5.60 -10.03
N ILE A 33 -15.65 -6.02 -8.78
CA ILE A 33 -16.45 -7.18 -8.32
C ILE A 33 -17.94 -6.87 -8.40
N SER A 34 -18.41 -5.68 -8.01
CA SER A 34 -19.84 -5.33 -8.11
C SER A 34 -20.32 -5.29 -9.54
N ARG A 35 -19.56 -4.67 -10.47
CA ARG A 35 -19.90 -4.60 -11.89
C ARG A 35 -19.86 -5.97 -12.56
N LEU A 36 -18.90 -6.81 -12.16
CA LEU A 36 -18.80 -8.18 -12.67
C LEU A 36 -20.02 -9.01 -12.23
N LEU A 37 -20.40 -8.97 -10.97
CA LEU A 37 -21.60 -9.66 -10.46
C LEU A 37 -22.88 -9.14 -11.13
N GLU A 38 -23.01 -7.81 -11.35
CA GLU A 38 -24.13 -7.24 -12.12
C GLU A 38 -24.20 -7.78 -13.55
N ARG A 39 -23.05 -7.96 -14.22
CA ARG A 39 -22.99 -8.57 -15.57
C ARG A 39 -23.49 -10.01 -15.60
N TYR A 40 -23.28 -10.75 -14.49
CA TYR A 40 -23.82 -12.11 -14.33
C TYR A 40 -25.26 -12.14 -13.82
N GLY A 41 -25.92 -10.98 -13.72
CA GLY A 41 -27.35 -10.86 -13.39
C GLY A 41 -27.66 -10.72 -11.91
N TYR A 42 -26.65 -10.68 -11.03
CA TYR A 42 -26.85 -10.50 -9.59
C TYR A 42 -27.15 -9.05 -9.22
N LYS A 43 -28.06 -8.87 -8.27
CA LYS A 43 -28.44 -7.56 -7.72
C LYS A 43 -27.48 -7.21 -6.57
N VAL A 44 -26.59 -6.25 -6.81
CA VAL A 44 -25.58 -5.82 -5.83
C VAL A 44 -25.92 -4.45 -5.26
N CYS A 45 -26.03 -4.35 -3.94
CA CYS A 45 -26.17 -3.09 -3.22
C CYS A 45 -24.87 -2.77 -2.45
N MET A 46 -24.50 -1.48 -2.40
CA MET A 46 -23.25 -1.03 -1.82
C MET A 46 -23.50 -0.25 -0.52
N ILE A 47 -22.85 -0.65 0.57
CA ILE A 47 -22.76 0.12 1.82
C ILE A 47 -21.30 0.58 1.97
N ALA A 48 -21.05 1.84 1.65
CA ALA A 48 -19.74 2.45 1.73
C ALA A 48 -19.58 3.16 3.08
N GLN A 49 -18.53 2.82 3.81
CA GLN A 49 -18.19 3.42 5.12
C GLN A 49 -19.38 3.47 6.09
N PRO A 50 -20.03 2.32 6.43
CA PRO A 50 -21.12 2.31 7.40
C PRO A 50 -20.64 2.88 8.74
N ASP A 51 -21.57 3.49 9.49
CA ASP A 51 -21.27 3.89 10.87
C ASP A 51 -21.05 2.65 11.74
N TRP A 52 -19.80 2.29 11.90
CA TRP A 52 -19.38 1.09 12.61
C TRP A 52 -19.69 1.07 14.12
N LYS A 53 -20.22 2.17 14.64
CA LYS A 53 -20.73 2.29 16.01
C LYS A 53 -22.22 2.03 16.11
N ASN A 54 -22.91 1.87 14.96
CA ASN A 54 -24.35 1.70 14.88
C ASN A 54 -24.72 0.46 14.07
N ASP A 55 -25.26 -0.57 14.72
CA ASP A 55 -25.62 -1.84 14.08
C ASP A 55 -26.67 -1.66 12.97
N LYS A 56 -27.54 -0.63 13.07
CA LYS A 56 -28.54 -0.32 12.01
C LYS A 56 -27.93 0.13 10.70
N SER A 57 -26.67 0.55 10.69
CA SER A 57 -25.97 0.99 9.47
C SER A 57 -25.74 -0.14 8.46
N ILE A 58 -25.82 -1.40 8.91
CA ILE A 58 -25.68 -2.60 8.07
C ILE A 58 -27.03 -3.06 7.51
N ASP A 59 -28.13 -2.69 8.13
CA ASP A 59 -29.48 -3.16 7.78
C ASP A 59 -30.20 -2.26 6.75
N VAL A 60 -29.49 -1.35 6.11
CA VAL A 60 -30.06 -0.34 5.19
C VAL A 60 -30.82 -0.99 4.03
N PHE A 61 -30.34 -2.10 3.50
CA PHE A 61 -30.94 -2.83 2.39
C PHE A 61 -31.70 -4.09 2.80
N GLY A 62 -31.78 -4.36 4.11
CA GLY A 62 -32.33 -5.61 4.64
C GLY A 62 -31.43 -6.81 4.40
N ARG A 63 -31.94 -8.00 4.67
CA ARG A 63 -31.23 -9.28 4.50
C ARG A 63 -30.98 -9.57 3.02
N PRO A 64 -29.72 -9.71 2.56
CA PRO A 64 -29.45 -10.15 1.19
C PRO A 64 -29.87 -11.62 0.96
N ARG A 65 -30.14 -11.98 -0.28
CA ARG A 65 -30.54 -13.33 -0.65
C ARG A 65 -29.39 -14.32 -0.55
N LEU A 66 -28.19 -13.95 -1.02
CA LEU A 66 -27.00 -14.81 -1.09
C LEU A 66 -25.96 -14.50 -0.02
N GLY A 67 -25.70 -13.25 0.30
CA GLY A 67 -24.72 -12.94 1.33
C GLY A 67 -24.20 -11.50 1.34
N PHE A 68 -23.33 -11.26 2.32
CA PHE A 68 -22.55 -10.03 2.42
C PHE A 68 -21.16 -10.23 1.83
N LEU A 69 -20.70 -9.25 1.04
CA LEU A 69 -19.33 -9.11 0.62
C LEU A 69 -18.67 -8.02 1.47
N VAL A 70 -17.46 -8.24 1.96
CA VAL A 70 -16.80 -7.29 2.85
C VAL A 70 -15.34 -7.07 2.46
N CYS A 71 -14.92 -5.81 2.34
CA CYS A 71 -13.51 -5.47 2.23
C CYS A 71 -13.14 -4.21 3.02
N GLY A 72 -11.87 -4.12 3.44
CA GLY A 72 -11.34 -2.98 4.19
C GLY A 72 -11.12 -1.72 3.35
N GLY A 73 -11.28 -1.80 2.02
CA GLY A 73 -11.03 -0.74 1.06
C GLY A 73 -9.89 -1.08 0.08
N ASN A 74 -9.49 -0.10 -0.72
CA ASN A 74 -8.42 -0.22 -1.72
C ASN A 74 -7.03 -0.33 -1.07
N MET A 75 -6.90 0.14 0.15
CA MET A 75 -5.73 -0.04 1.02
C MET A 75 -6.10 -0.79 2.29
N ASP A 76 -5.11 -1.43 2.89
CA ASP A 76 -5.22 -1.94 4.26
C ASP A 76 -5.58 -0.81 5.23
N SER A 77 -6.60 -1.01 6.07
CA SER A 77 -7.12 0.03 6.97
C SER A 77 -6.06 0.55 7.94
N MET A 78 -5.20 -0.32 8.46
CA MET A 78 -4.14 0.07 9.39
C MET A 78 -3.04 0.85 8.69
N VAL A 79 -2.65 0.45 7.46
CA VAL A 79 -1.68 1.19 6.63
C VAL A 79 -2.23 2.56 6.24
N ASN A 80 -3.53 2.65 5.96
CA ASN A 80 -4.18 3.92 5.63
C ASN A 80 -4.25 4.86 6.83
N HIS A 81 -4.53 4.34 8.03
CA HIS A 81 -4.73 5.15 9.23
C HIS A 81 -3.45 5.61 9.92
N TYR A 82 -2.39 4.81 9.85
CA TYR A 82 -1.19 5.04 10.65
C TYR A 82 0.07 5.16 9.80
N SER A 83 0.99 6.00 10.26
CA SER A 83 2.38 6.00 9.78
C SER A 83 3.17 4.84 10.39
N VAL A 84 4.38 4.59 9.88
CA VAL A 84 5.32 3.59 10.46
C VAL A 84 5.62 3.86 11.93
N SER A 85 5.63 5.13 12.35
CA SER A 85 5.80 5.51 13.77
C SER A 85 4.51 5.37 14.59
N LYS A 86 3.51 4.65 14.08
CA LYS A 86 2.18 4.42 14.70
C LYS A 86 1.41 5.71 15.03
N LYS A 87 1.76 6.84 14.38
CA LYS A 87 1.02 8.10 14.50
C LYS A 87 -0.16 8.08 13.53
N ARG A 88 -1.35 8.44 14.02
CA ARG A 88 -2.56 8.54 13.19
C ARG A 88 -2.39 9.63 12.14
N ARG A 89 -2.78 9.32 10.90
CA ARG A 89 -2.79 10.28 9.79
C ARG A 89 -3.95 11.27 9.95
N GLN A 90 -3.79 12.44 9.36
CA GLN A 90 -4.78 13.52 9.44
C GLN A 90 -5.82 13.46 8.31
N LYS A 91 -5.52 12.76 7.21
CA LYS A 91 -6.37 12.69 6.03
C LYS A 91 -6.49 11.24 5.54
N ASP A 92 -7.67 10.90 5.04
CA ASP A 92 -7.96 9.66 4.32
C ASP A 92 -8.40 10.01 2.89
N ALA A 93 -7.54 9.78 1.91
CA ALA A 93 -7.83 10.11 0.52
C ALA A 93 -9.01 9.32 -0.08
N TYR A 94 -9.40 8.22 0.57
CA TYR A 94 -10.50 7.35 0.15
C TYR A 94 -11.83 7.66 0.86
N SER A 95 -11.88 8.76 1.61
CA SER A 95 -13.08 9.21 2.32
C SER A 95 -13.59 10.53 1.77
N PRO A 96 -14.88 10.86 1.92
CA PRO A 96 -15.45 12.13 1.47
C PRO A 96 -14.70 13.32 2.04
N GLY A 97 -14.30 14.27 1.18
CA GLY A 97 -13.51 15.44 1.54
C GLY A 97 -12.14 15.13 2.18
N GLY A 98 -11.68 13.89 2.10
CA GLY A 98 -10.45 13.46 2.77
C GLY A 98 -10.58 13.30 4.29
N GLN A 99 -11.79 13.17 4.81
CA GLN A 99 -12.09 13.09 6.25
C GLN A 99 -11.54 11.79 6.85
N MET A 100 -10.74 11.92 7.91
CA MET A 100 -10.23 10.78 8.68
C MET A 100 -11.26 10.30 9.71
N GLY A 101 -11.36 8.97 9.89
CA GLY A 101 -12.13 8.34 10.97
C GLY A 101 -13.50 7.80 10.58
N LEU A 102 -13.89 7.87 9.32
CA LEU A 102 -15.10 7.22 8.81
C LEU A 102 -14.94 5.70 8.72
N ARG A 103 -13.75 5.23 8.46
CA ARG A 103 -13.37 3.80 8.48
C ARG A 103 -12.86 3.40 9.85
N PRO A 104 -13.21 2.20 10.40
CA PRO A 104 -12.60 1.68 11.62
C PRO A 104 -11.20 1.12 11.39
N ASP A 105 -10.43 0.96 12.45
CA ASP A 105 -9.23 0.14 12.46
C ASP A 105 -9.63 -1.34 12.24
N TYR A 106 -8.82 -2.12 11.51
CA TYR A 106 -9.16 -3.51 11.14
C TYR A 106 -10.56 -3.62 10.50
N ALA A 107 -10.82 -2.78 9.52
CA ALA A 107 -12.14 -2.52 8.96
C ALA A 107 -12.89 -3.81 8.57
N THR A 108 -12.23 -4.75 7.88
CA THR A 108 -12.84 -6.02 7.47
C THR A 108 -13.38 -6.79 8.67
N THR A 109 -12.60 -6.94 9.74
CA THR A 109 -13.02 -7.64 10.96
C THR A 109 -14.17 -6.92 11.66
N VAL A 110 -14.09 -5.59 11.78
CA VAL A 110 -15.13 -4.80 12.46
C VAL A 110 -16.45 -4.90 11.69
N TYR A 111 -16.44 -4.79 10.37
CA TYR A 111 -17.66 -4.89 9.57
C TYR A 111 -18.28 -6.30 9.61
N CYS A 112 -17.48 -7.36 9.57
CA CYS A 112 -17.99 -8.72 9.74
C CYS A 112 -18.67 -8.90 11.10
N ASN A 113 -18.05 -8.40 12.17
CA ASN A 113 -18.66 -8.48 13.51
C ASN A 113 -19.95 -7.65 13.60
N LEU A 114 -20.04 -6.51 12.92
CA LEU A 114 -21.24 -5.70 12.81
C LEU A 114 -22.37 -6.46 12.10
N ILE A 115 -22.03 -7.14 10.98
CA ILE A 115 -22.98 -7.98 10.24
C ILE A 115 -23.46 -9.15 11.11
N ARG A 116 -22.56 -9.86 11.80
CA ARG A 116 -22.94 -11.02 12.66
C ARG A 116 -23.82 -10.63 13.85
N ARG A 117 -23.69 -9.42 14.38
CA ARG A 117 -24.62 -8.93 15.42
C ARG A 117 -26.04 -8.75 14.88
N THR A 118 -26.17 -8.30 13.63
CA THR A 118 -27.46 -8.08 12.97
C THR A 118 -28.02 -9.38 12.36
N TYR A 119 -27.16 -10.14 11.65
CA TYR A 119 -27.52 -11.36 10.92
C TYR A 119 -26.60 -12.51 11.30
N LYS A 120 -27.09 -13.46 12.09
CA LYS A 120 -26.28 -14.55 12.65
C LYS A 120 -25.85 -15.60 11.62
N ASP A 121 -26.68 -15.82 10.60
CA ASP A 121 -26.65 -16.98 9.69
C ASP A 121 -26.47 -16.61 8.21
N VAL A 122 -26.34 -15.34 7.87
CA VAL A 122 -26.12 -14.92 6.48
C VAL A 122 -24.66 -15.17 6.07
N PRO A 123 -24.39 -15.72 4.88
CA PRO A 123 -23.01 -15.87 4.39
C PRO A 123 -22.24 -14.55 4.38
N ILE A 124 -20.99 -14.58 4.83
CA ILE A 124 -20.06 -13.45 4.78
C ILE A 124 -18.81 -13.87 4.00
N ILE A 125 -18.59 -13.26 2.85
CA ILE A 125 -17.41 -13.46 2.01
C ILE A 125 -16.53 -12.22 2.15
N ILE A 126 -15.29 -12.39 2.60
CA ILE A 126 -14.33 -11.30 2.73
C ILE A 126 -13.30 -11.33 1.61
N GLY A 127 -12.77 -10.16 1.26
CA GLY A 127 -11.77 -10.05 0.21
C GLY A 127 -10.96 -8.74 0.28
N GLY A 128 -10.25 -8.45 -0.81
CA GLY A 128 -9.37 -7.30 -0.91
C GLY A 128 -8.02 -7.50 -0.20
N ILE A 129 -7.16 -6.48 -0.26
CA ILE A 129 -5.76 -6.60 0.19
C ILE A 129 -5.65 -6.87 1.70
N GLU A 130 -6.49 -6.24 2.53
CA GLU A 130 -6.46 -6.43 3.99
C GLU A 130 -6.73 -7.89 4.38
N ALA A 131 -7.74 -8.51 3.79
CA ALA A 131 -8.07 -9.90 4.03
C ALA A 131 -7.02 -10.84 3.42
N SER A 132 -6.60 -10.61 2.18
CA SER A 132 -5.61 -11.46 1.48
C SER A 132 -4.30 -11.58 2.25
N LEU A 133 -3.82 -10.49 2.85
CA LEU A 133 -2.56 -10.48 3.60
C LEU A 133 -2.66 -11.07 5.01
N ARG A 134 -3.89 -11.37 5.49
CA ARG A 134 -4.16 -11.91 6.83
C ARG A 134 -4.86 -13.26 6.78
N ARG A 135 -4.75 -13.99 5.65
CA ARG A 135 -5.48 -15.23 5.43
C ARG A 135 -5.02 -16.41 6.29
N MET A 136 -3.78 -16.38 6.78
CA MET A 136 -3.18 -17.32 7.73
C MET A 136 -2.68 -16.57 8.97
N ALA A 137 -2.09 -17.26 9.93
CA ALA A 137 -1.42 -16.64 11.06
C ALA A 137 -0.37 -15.63 10.57
N HIS A 138 -0.41 -14.41 11.10
CA HIS A 138 0.42 -13.33 10.61
C HIS A 138 0.88 -12.40 11.72
N TYR A 139 2.09 -11.85 11.56
CA TYR A 139 2.57 -10.80 12.44
C TYR A 139 1.85 -9.48 12.17
N ASP A 140 1.26 -8.92 13.21
CA ASP A 140 0.61 -7.62 13.20
C ASP A 140 1.51 -6.55 13.83
N TYR A 141 1.99 -5.65 13.01
CA TYR A 141 2.93 -4.60 13.40
C TYR A 141 2.38 -3.66 14.49
N TRP A 142 1.09 -3.33 14.44
CA TRP A 142 0.49 -2.35 15.37
C TRP A 142 0.33 -2.87 16.77
N SER A 143 -0.10 -4.12 16.90
CA SER A 143 -0.19 -4.80 18.20
C SER A 143 1.11 -5.49 18.63
N ASP A 144 2.11 -5.57 17.74
CA ASP A 144 3.40 -6.26 17.93
C ASP A 144 3.21 -7.74 18.38
N LYS A 145 2.26 -8.42 17.75
CA LYS A 145 1.89 -9.80 18.09
C LYS A 145 1.61 -10.63 16.84
N LEU A 146 1.77 -11.93 16.97
CA LEU A 146 1.20 -12.87 16.02
C LEU A 146 -0.31 -12.91 16.22
N LYS A 147 -1.08 -12.77 15.14
CA LYS A 147 -2.56 -12.88 15.13
C LYS A 147 -3.00 -14.13 14.37
N HIS A 148 -4.20 -14.57 14.65
CA HIS A 148 -4.85 -15.64 13.92
C HIS A 148 -5.14 -15.22 12.46
N SER A 149 -5.55 -16.19 11.64
CA SER A 149 -6.21 -15.88 10.38
C SER A 149 -7.37 -14.91 10.58
N ILE A 150 -7.53 -13.98 9.66
CA ILE A 150 -8.66 -13.04 9.68
C ILE A 150 -10.02 -13.76 9.62
N LEU A 151 -10.11 -14.95 9.01
CA LEU A 151 -11.32 -15.77 9.04
C LEU A 151 -11.70 -16.21 10.45
N VAL A 152 -10.70 -16.48 11.29
CA VAL A 152 -10.92 -16.86 12.69
C VAL A 152 -11.35 -15.66 13.53
N ASP A 153 -10.74 -14.49 13.28
CA ASP A 153 -10.98 -13.28 14.07
C ASP A 153 -12.24 -12.51 13.62
N SER A 154 -12.64 -12.62 12.35
CA SER A 154 -13.81 -11.91 11.79
C SER A 154 -15.11 -12.72 11.83
N SER A 155 -15.02 -14.04 12.04
CA SER A 155 -16.17 -14.95 11.90
C SER A 155 -16.82 -14.92 10.50
N ALA A 156 -16.08 -14.56 9.46
CA ALA A 156 -16.49 -14.72 8.08
C ALA A 156 -16.44 -16.21 7.67
N ASP A 157 -17.17 -16.56 6.61
CA ASP A 157 -17.28 -17.93 6.14
C ASP A 157 -16.21 -18.26 5.11
N ILE A 158 -16.03 -17.40 4.10
CA ILE A 158 -15.06 -17.57 3.01
C ILE A 158 -14.23 -16.30 2.87
N LEU A 159 -12.94 -16.47 2.58
CA LEU A 159 -12.04 -15.41 2.16
C LEU A 159 -11.63 -15.65 0.71
N SER A 160 -11.96 -14.72 -0.20
CA SER A 160 -11.43 -14.68 -1.55
C SER A 160 -10.14 -13.85 -1.55
N TYR A 161 -9.00 -14.47 -1.81
CA TYR A 161 -7.71 -13.80 -1.80
C TYR A 161 -7.15 -13.58 -3.21
N GLY A 162 -6.29 -12.60 -3.34
CA GLY A 162 -5.70 -12.24 -4.63
C GLY A 162 -6.68 -11.47 -5.51
N MET A 163 -6.65 -11.76 -6.80
CA MET A 163 -7.59 -11.22 -7.78
C MET A 163 -8.85 -12.09 -7.78
N GLY A 164 -9.97 -11.52 -7.38
CA GLY A 164 -11.16 -12.27 -6.99
C GLY A 164 -12.19 -12.51 -8.10
N GLU A 165 -11.89 -12.17 -9.35
CA GLU A 165 -12.89 -12.21 -10.42
C GLU A 165 -13.48 -13.61 -10.61
N HIS A 166 -12.64 -14.63 -10.82
CA HIS A 166 -13.10 -16.01 -10.99
C HIS A 166 -13.75 -16.55 -9.71
N SER A 167 -13.08 -16.42 -8.56
CA SER A 167 -13.58 -16.99 -7.31
C SER A 167 -14.92 -16.39 -6.88
N MET A 168 -15.17 -15.11 -7.14
CA MET A 168 -16.42 -14.47 -6.75
C MET A 168 -17.60 -14.93 -7.61
N ILE A 169 -17.38 -15.20 -8.91
CA ILE A 169 -18.43 -15.77 -9.77
C ILE A 169 -18.73 -17.20 -9.34
N GLU A 170 -17.72 -18.05 -9.16
CA GLU A 170 -17.91 -19.44 -8.71
C GLU A 170 -18.63 -19.52 -7.34
N ILE A 171 -18.28 -18.64 -6.38
CA ILE A 171 -18.99 -18.55 -5.09
C ILE A 171 -20.45 -18.10 -5.28
N ALA A 172 -20.68 -17.09 -6.12
CA ALA A 172 -22.02 -16.58 -6.38
C ALA A 172 -22.93 -17.66 -7.01
N GLU A 173 -22.43 -18.37 -8.02
CA GLU A 173 -23.12 -19.48 -8.67
C GLU A 173 -23.39 -20.65 -7.70
N ALA A 174 -22.43 -20.99 -6.84
CA ALA A 174 -22.60 -22.03 -5.84
C ALA A 174 -23.71 -21.68 -4.83
N LEU A 175 -23.69 -20.44 -4.30
CA LEU A 175 -24.72 -19.95 -3.39
C LEU A 175 -26.11 -19.87 -4.07
N ASP A 176 -26.16 -19.42 -5.33
CA ASP A 176 -27.41 -19.29 -6.08
C ASP A 176 -28.02 -20.65 -6.42
N SER A 177 -27.19 -21.67 -6.62
CA SER A 177 -27.63 -23.06 -6.78
C SER A 177 -28.06 -23.74 -5.48
N GLY A 178 -27.98 -23.04 -4.33
CA GLY A 178 -28.43 -23.53 -3.03
C GLY A 178 -27.39 -24.32 -2.24
N ILE A 179 -26.11 -24.29 -2.63
CA ILE A 179 -25.03 -24.89 -1.84
C ILE A 179 -24.80 -24.05 -0.57
N ASP A 180 -24.80 -24.72 0.59
CA ASP A 180 -24.51 -24.05 1.86
C ASP A 180 -23.08 -23.48 1.83
N VAL A 181 -22.89 -22.28 2.33
CA VAL A 181 -21.59 -21.58 2.33
C VAL A 181 -20.47 -22.40 2.96
N LYS A 182 -20.76 -23.24 3.96
CA LYS A 182 -19.79 -24.13 4.61
C LYS A 182 -19.31 -25.26 3.70
N ASP A 183 -20.08 -25.62 2.67
CA ASP A 183 -19.79 -26.71 1.73
C ASP A 183 -19.11 -26.17 0.45
N ILE A 184 -18.96 -24.86 0.29
CA ILE A 184 -18.19 -24.21 -0.79
C ILE A 184 -16.69 -24.26 -0.45
N THR A 185 -16.10 -25.45 -0.55
CA THR A 185 -14.71 -25.71 -0.18
C THR A 185 -13.78 -25.88 -1.40
N PHE A 186 -14.34 -25.92 -2.61
CA PHE A 186 -13.68 -26.32 -3.85
C PHE A 186 -13.18 -25.15 -4.71
N VAL A 187 -13.56 -23.91 -4.38
CA VAL A 187 -13.24 -22.74 -5.21
C VAL A 187 -11.78 -22.33 -5.05
N ARG A 188 -11.05 -22.19 -6.16
CA ARG A 188 -9.67 -21.72 -6.14
C ARG A 188 -9.58 -20.24 -5.75
N GLY A 189 -8.45 -19.85 -5.13
CA GLY A 189 -8.26 -18.48 -4.64
C GLY A 189 -9.06 -18.15 -3.39
N THR A 190 -9.49 -19.18 -2.65
CA THR A 190 -10.25 -19.01 -1.41
C THR A 190 -9.57 -19.63 -0.19
N CYS A 191 -9.96 -19.13 0.98
CA CYS A 191 -9.74 -19.83 2.24
C CYS A 191 -11.10 -20.02 2.91
N TYR A 192 -11.29 -21.15 3.61
CA TYR A 192 -12.48 -21.49 4.36
C TYR A 192 -12.12 -22.10 5.72
N ARG A 193 -13.10 -22.16 6.61
CA ARG A 193 -12.94 -22.76 7.93
C ARG A 193 -13.61 -24.13 7.98
N THR A 194 -12.95 -25.10 8.64
CA THR A 194 -13.52 -26.41 8.89
C THR A 194 -13.09 -26.95 10.25
N LYS A 195 -13.86 -27.87 10.81
CA LYS A 195 -13.45 -28.66 11.97
C LYS A 195 -12.89 -30.03 11.58
N ASP A 196 -13.14 -30.45 10.35
CA ASP A 196 -12.70 -31.72 9.79
C ASP A 196 -11.89 -31.49 8.52
N ILE A 197 -10.71 -32.08 8.48
CA ILE A 197 -9.80 -32.01 7.34
C ILE A 197 -9.73 -33.30 6.53
N SER A 198 -10.62 -34.27 6.81
CA SER A 198 -10.65 -35.54 6.07
C SER A 198 -10.99 -35.36 4.58
N GLY A 199 -11.68 -34.26 4.23
CA GLY A 199 -12.05 -33.92 2.85
C GLY A 199 -11.04 -33.06 2.08
N VAL A 200 -9.88 -32.68 2.67
CA VAL A 200 -8.85 -31.93 1.94
C VAL A 200 -8.04 -32.88 1.04
N PRO A 201 -7.45 -32.39 -0.08
CA PRO A 201 -6.60 -33.22 -0.94
C PRO A 201 -5.47 -33.91 -0.15
N GLU A 202 -5.16 -35.15 -0.46
CA GLU A 202 -4.11 -35.93 0.24
C GLU A 202 -2.71 -35.30 0.17
N ASP A 203 -2.43 -34.56 -0.90
CA ASP A 203 -1.16 -33.87 -1.10
C ASP A 203 -1.10 -32.47 -0.45
N SER A 204 -2.09 -32.11 0.38
CA SER A 204 -2.14 -30.86 1.12
C SER A 204 -0.95 -30.72 2.08
N ILE A 205 -0.47 -29.49 2.25
CA ILE A 205 0.60 -29.18 3.18
C ILE A 205 -0.03 -28.76 4.53
N ILE A 206 0.22 -29.54 5.56
CA ILE A 206 -0.18 -29.22 6.91
C ILE A 206 0.90 -28.31 7.53
N LEU A 207 0.51 -27.08 7.83
CA LEU A 207 1.37 -26.10 8.51
C LEU A 207 1.35 -26.36 10.01
N PRO A 208 2.38 -25.92 10.77
CA PRO A 208 2.33 -25.89 12.21
C PRO A 208 1.09 -25.10 12.70
N ASP A 209 0.51 -25.53 13.83
CA ASP A 209 -0.63 -24.86 14.41
C ASP A 209 -0.27 -23.48 14.99
N TYR A 210 -1.29 -22.63 15.18
CA TYR A 210 -1.11 -21.29 15.71
C TYR A 210 -0.40 -21.25 17.07
N ASP A 211 -0.66 -22.22 17.95
CA ASP A 211 -0.09 -22.27 19.30
C ASP A 211 1.42 -22.52 19.25
N SER A 212 1.87 -23.39 18.35
CA SER A 212 3.29 -23.63 18.05
C SER A 212 3.95 -22.38 17.46
N LEU A 213 3.31 -21.79 16.42
CA LEU A 213 3.81 -20.58 15.76
C LEU A 213 3.93 -19.38 16.73
N SER A 214 3.02 -19.29 17.70
CA SER A 214 3.05 -18.20 18.69
C SER A 214 4.18 -18.29 19.69
N LYS A 215 4.72 -19.49 19.92
CA LYS A 215 5.79 -19.79 20.87
C LYS A 215 7.17 -19.80 20.22
N ASP A 216 7.27 -20.18 18.94
CA ASP A 216 8.54 -20.31 18.22
C ASP A 216 8.55 -19.44 16.95
N ARG A 217 9.34 -18.36 17.00
CA ARG A 217 9.53 -17.44 15.86
C ARG A 217 10.24 -18.10 14.67
N LEU A 218 11.09 -19.10 14.90
CA LEU A 218 11.76 -19.81 13.80
C LEU A 218 10.80 -20.75 13.09
N GLU A 219 9.90 -21.37 13.83
CA GLU A 219 8.82 -22.17 13.25
C GLU A 219 7.87 -21.29 12.43
N TYR A 220 7.53 -20.10 12.93
CA TYR A 220 6.79 -19.11 12.14
C TYR A 220 7.53 -18.74 10.85
N ALA A 221 8.86 -18.54 10.89
CA ALA A 221 9.62 -18.21 9.69
C ALA A 221 9.56 -19.33 8.64
N ARG A 222 9.64 -20.61 9.06
CA ARG A 222 9.52 -21.78 8.17
C ARG A 222 8.11 -21.89 7.58
N SER A 223 7.08 -21.77 8.43
CA SER A 223 5.68 -21.78 7.99
C SER A 223 5.40 -20.67 6.99
N PHE A 224 5.81 -19.43 7.29
CA PHE A 224 5.67 -18.31 6.38
C PHE A 224 6.36 -18.58 5.02
N TYR A 225 7.58 -19.11 5.04
CA TYR A 225 8.29 -19.40 3.78
C TYR A 225 7.59 -20.48 2.95
N THR A 226 7.03 -21.50 3.60
CA THR A 226 6.17 -22.50 2.94
C THR A 226 4.97 -21.85 2.26
N GLN A 227 4.29 -20.93 2.92
CA GLN A 227 3.19 -20.16 2.33
C GLN A 227 3.68 -19.30 1.15
N TYR A 228 4.84 -18.63 1.30
CA TYR A 228 5.38 -17.72 0.29
C TYR A 228 5.76 -18.44 -1.02
N ILE A 229 6.38 -19.61 -0.94
CA ILE A 229 6.73 -20.40 -2.13
C ILE A 229 5.53 -21.11 -2.75
N ASN A 230 4.40 -21.22 -2.03
CA ASN A 230 3.17 -21.87 -2.46
C ASN A 230 2.13 -20.86 -2.99
N THR A 231 2.59 -19.90 -3.79
CA THR A 231 1.75 -18.82 -4.34
C THR A 231 1.55 -18.90 -5.86
N ASP A 232 2.08 -19.95 -6.50
CA ASP A 232 1.93 -20.12 -7.95
C ASP A 232 0.59 -20.81 -8.29
N PRO A 233 -0.22 -20.28 -9.21
CA PRO A 233 -1.53 -20.84 -9.52
C PRO A 233 -1.50 -22.23 -10.18
N TYR A 234 -0.37 -22.65 -10.76
CA TYR A 234 -0.26 -23.93 -11.46
C TYR A 234 0.31 -25.05 -10.60
N SER A 235 1.16 -24.73 -9.63
CA SER A 235 1.89 -25.73 -8.83
C SER A 235 1.61 -25.65 -7.32
N ALA A 236 0.87 -24.65 -6.86
CA ALA A 236 0.55 -24.54 -5.45
C ALA A 236 -0.38 -25.66 -4.98
N LYS A 237 -0.14 -26.10 -3.75
CA LYS A 237 -0.96 -27.08 -3.03
C LYS A 237 -1.89 -26.40 -2.05
N THR A 238 -2.90 -27.13 -1.61
CA THR A 238 -3.74 -26.72 -0.48
C THR A 238 -2.90 -26.61 0.78
N LEU A 239 -3.09 -25.54 1.56
CA LEU A 239 -2.44 -25.35 2.87
C LEU A 239 -3.49 -25.48 3.98
N VAL A 240 -3.11 -26.11 5.07
CA VAL A 240 -3.98 -26.29 6.24
C VAL A 240 -3.25 -25.81 7.49
N GLU A 241 -3.86 -24.89 8.25
CA GLU A 241 -3.31 -24.36 9.50
C GLU A 241 -4.32 -24.56 10.64
N GLY A 242 -3.87 -25.14 11.76
CA GLY A 242 -4.70 -25.44 12.92
C GLY A 242 -4.80 -24.27 13.91
N TYR A 243 -6.00 -24.13 14.54
CA TYR A 243 -6.29 -23.09 15.54
C TYR A 243 -6.91 -23.68 16.82
N GLY A 244 -6.45 -24.86 17.22
CA GLY A 244 -6.91 -25.55 18.40
C GLY A 244 -8.43 -25.86 18.34
N ASN A 245 -9.16 -25.49 19.38
CA ASN A 245 -10.62 -25.71 19.45
C ASN A 245 -11.43 -24.90 18.43
N ARG A 246 -10.82 -23.93 17.72
CA ARG A 246 -11.45 -23.15 16.65
C ARG A 246 -11.45 -23.87 15.31
N GLY A 247 -10.82 -25.05 15.21
CA GLY A 247 -10.71 -25.85 13.99
C GLY A 247 -9.53 -25.43 13.13
N TYR A 248 -9.71 -25.52 11.82
CA TYR A 248 -8.68 -25.29 10.82
C TYR A 248 -9.07 -24.19 9.84
N VAL A 249 -8.09 -23.52 9.29
CA VAL A 249 -8.22 -22.71 8.08
C VAL A 249 -7.54 -23.47 6.95
N VAL A 250 -8.28 -23.69 5.88
CA VAL A 250 -7.81 -24.34 4.65
C VAL A 250 -7.69 -23.26 3.57
N GLN A 251 -6.51 -23.15 2.96
CA GLN A 251 -6.26 -22.29 1.81
C GLN A 251 -6.19 -23.13 0.55
N ASN A 252 -7.13 -22.95 -0.35
CA ASN A 252 -7.08 -23.53 -1.68
C ASN A 252 -5.95 -22.94 -2.51
N PRO A 253 -5.45 -23.60 -3.57
CA PRO A 253 -4.50 -23.00 -4.49
C PRO A 253 -5.02 -21.68 -5.07
N PRO A 254 -4.12 -20.73 -5.46
CA PRO A 254 -4.54 -19.48 -6.05
C PRO A 254 -5.43 -19.66 -7.29
N ALA A 255 -6.34 -18.71 -7.53
CA ALA A 255 -7.08 -18.64 -8.79
C ALA A 255 -6.13 -18.52 -9.98
N TYR A 256 -6.52 -19.06 -11.13
CA TYR A 256 -5.75 -18.87 -12.35
C TYR A 256 -5.73 -17.39 -12.76
N PRO A 257 -4.61 -16.91 -13.35
CA PRO A 257 -4.56 -15.56 -13.88
C PRO A 257 -5.60 -15.38 -14.99
N LEU A 258 -6.21 -14.21 -15.04
CA LEU A 258 -7.08 -13.87 -16.17
C LEU A 258 -6.30 -13.92 -17.48
N THR A 259 -6.93 -14.44 -18.51
CA THR A 259 -6.48 -14.31 -19.89
C THR A 259 -6.56 -12.84 -20.34
N GLN A 260 -5.94 -12.50 -21.47
CA GLN A 260 -6.03 -11.15 -22.02
C GLN A 260 -7.48 -10.77 -22.31
N MET A 261 -8.25 -11.69 -22.90
CA MET A 261 -9.67 -11.48 -23.22
C MET A 261 -10.51 -11.21 -21.96
N GLU A 262 -10.33 -12.01 -20.91
CA GLU A 262 -11.02 -11.79 -19.63
C GLU A 262 -10.60 -10.47 -18.96
N MET A 263 -9.31 -10.09 -19.07
CA MET A 263 -8.86 -8.77 -18.64
C MET A 263 -9.56 -7.65 -19.41
N ASP A 264 -9.65 -7.77 -20.73
CA ASP A 264 -10.32 -6.77 -21.56
C ASP A 264 -11.81 -6.67 -21.22
N ASP A 265 -12.48 -7.81 -21.03
CA ASP A 265 -13.88 -7.88 -20.61
C ASP A 265 -14.13 -7.21 -19.24
N VAL A 266 -13.26 -7.42 -18.26
CA VAL A 266 -13.35 -6.76 -16.95
C VAL A 266 -13.22 -5.25 -17.05
N TYR A 267 -12.31 -4.75 -17.90
CA TYR A 267 -12.10 -3.30 -18.07
C TYR A 267 -13.11 -2.65 -19.04
N ASP A 268 -13.88 -3.44 -19.77
CA ASP A 268 -14.98 -2.94 -20.64
C ASP A 268 -16.34 -2.88 -19.91
N LEU A 269 -16.42 -3.27 -18.64
CA LEU A 269 -17.62 -3.12 -17.82
C LEU A 269 -18.02 -1.64 -17.73
N PRO A 270 -19.34 -1.34 -17.54
CA PRO A 270 -19.86 0.02 -17.64
C PRO A 270 -19.54 0.88 -16.40
N TYR A 271 -18.26 1.14 -16.17
CA TYR A 271 -17.83 2.03 -15.09
C TYR A 271 -18.20 3.48 -15.38
N MET A 272 -18.60 4.21 -14.32
CA MET A 272 -18.84 5.65 -14.38
C MET A 272 -17.55 6.47 -14.37
N ASN A 273 -16.41 5.86 -14.05
CA ASN A 273 -15.08 6.47 -13.90
C ASN A 273 -15.09 7.69 -12.97
N ASN A 274 -15.93 7.66 -11.95
CA ASN A 274 -16.06 8.72 -10.96
C ASN A 274 -16.56 8.16 -9.62
N TYR A 275 -16.52 9.01 -8.58
CA TYR A 275 -17.19 8.72 -7.31
C TYR A 275 -18.71 8.96 -7.43
N HIS A 276 -19.47 8.40 -6.50
CA HIS A 276 -20.92 8.59 -6.47
C HIS A 276 -21.29 10.06 -6.14
N PRO A 277 -22.29 10.67 -6.81
CA PRO A 277 -22.65 12.09 -6.63
C PRO A 277 -22.99 12.51 -5.20
N ILE A 278 -23.40 11.58 -4.33
CA ILE A 278 -23.68 11.88 -2.91
C ILE A 278 -22.48 12.50 -2.16
N TYR A 279 -21.26 12.37 -2.70
CA TYR A 279 -20.04 12.91 -2.08
C TYR A 279 -19.68 14.33 -2.54
N GLU A 280 -20.40 14.90 -3.50
CA GLU A 280 -20.14 16.24 -4.05
C GLU A 280 -20.14 17.32 -2.96
N GLU A 281 -21.17 17.35 -2.11
CA GLU A 281 -21.30 18.33 -1.03
C GLU A 281 -20.16 18.22 0.00
N ALA A 282 -19.60 17.03 0.17
CA ALA A 282 -18.46 16.79 1.06
C ALA A 282 -17.10 17.12 0.42
N GLY A 283 -17.08 17.61 -0.83
CA GLY A 283 -15.86 17.95 -1.57
C GLY A 283 -15.27 16.76 -2.36
N GLY A 284 -16.09 15.77 -2.68
CA GLY A 284 -15.71 14.60 -3.49
C GLY A 284 -14.79 13.63 -2.78
N ILE A 285 -14.14 12.74 -3.56
CA ILE A 285 -13.19 11.75 -3.06
C ILE A 285 -11.80 12.07 -3.63
N PRO A 286 -10.83 12.49 -2.78
CA PRO A 286 -9.52 12.94 -3.27
C PRO A 286 -8.76 11.90 -4.11
N ALA A 287 -8.92 10.61 -3.83
CA ALA A 287 -8.22 9.53 -4.54
C ALA A 287 -8.51 9.50 -6.05
N ILE A 288 -9.67 10.03 -6.52
CA ILE A 288 -10.04 10.03 -7.93
C ILE A 288 -9.06 10.85 -8.79
N SER A 289 -8.48 11.91 -8.24
CA SER A 289 -7.59 12.82 -8.96
C SER A 289 -6.34 12.14 -9.53
N GLU A 290 -5.90 11.06 -8.90
CA GLU A 290 -4.71 10.32 -9.30
C GLU A 290 -4.99 9.29 -10.42
N ILE A 291 -6.24 8.84 -10.54
CA ILE A 291 -6.59 7.69 -11.38
C ILE A 291 -7.58 8.01 -12.50
N LYS A 292 -8.40 9.08 -12.41
CA LYS A 292 -9.50 9.37 -13.34
C LYS A 292 -9.08 9.28 -14.82
N PHE A 293 -7.89 9.74 -15.13
CA PHE A 293 -7.31 9.74 -16.47
C PHE A 293 -6.02 8.93 -16.54
N SER A 294 -6.03 7.76 -15.90
CA SER A 294 -4.92 6.81 -15.91
C SER A 294 -5.39 5.43 -16.38
N LEU A 295 -4.57 4.76 -17.17
CA LEU A 295 -4.86 3.46 -17.75
C LEU A 295 -4.10 2.37 -17.00
N THR A 296 -4.82 1.39 -16.46
CA THR A 296 -4.20 0.17 -15.93
C THR A 296 -3.96 -0.79 -17.09
N SER A 297 -2.70 -0.94 -17.49
CA SER A 297 -2.32 -1.76 -18.63
C SER A 297 -2.02 -3.22 -18.29
N ASN A 298 -1.66 -3.48 -17.03
CA ASN A 298 -1.28 -4.82 -16.57
C ASN A 298 -1.48 -4.99 -15.07
N ARG A 299 -1.58 -6.23 -14.63
CA ARG A 299 -1.57 -6.67 -13.24
C ARG A 299 -0.47 -7.70 -13.01
N GLY A 300 -0.11 -7.94 -11.74
CA GLY A 300 0.98 -8.84 -11.37
C GLY A 300 2.35 -8.19 -11.45
N CYS A 301 3.35 -8.79 -10.81
CA CYS A 301 4.72 -8.27 -10.81
C CYS A 301 5.73 -9.39 -10.55
N PHE A 302 6.59 -9.70 -11.53
CA PHE A 302 7.65 -10.69 -11.35
C PHE A 302 8.92 -10.14 -10.68
N GLY A 303 8.89 -8.88 -10.22
CA GLY A 303 10.01 -8.26 -9.51
C GLY A 303 10.34 -8.92 -8.18
N GLY A 304 9.34 -9.43 -7.46
CA GLY A 304 9.53 -10.24 -6.26
C GLY A 304 10.25 -9.57 -5.10
N CYS A 305 10.15 -8.24 -4.95
CA CYS A 305 10.78 -7.50 -3.85
C CYS A 305 10.27 -8.01 -2.50
N SER A 306 11.19 -8.23 -1.55
CA SER A 306 10.91 -8.87 -0.27
C SER A 306 9.91 -8.11 0.63
N PHE A 307 9.80 -6.80 0.45
CA PHE A 307 8.91 -5.92 1.23
C PHE A 307 7.55 -5.67 0.58
N CYS A 308 7.35 -6.13 -0.68
CA CYS A 308 6.19 -5.75 -1.48
C CYS A 308 5.04 -6.76 -1.31
N ALA A 309 3.90 -6.29 -0.81
CA ALA A 309 2.69 -7.10 -0.64
C ALA A 309 2.04 -7.50 -1.98
N LEU A 310 2.29 -6.77 -3.07
CA LEU A 310 1.70 -7.06 -4.38
C LEU A 310 2.09 -8.44 -4.91
N THR A 311 3.31 -8.90 -4.64
CA THR A 311 3.76 -10.25 -5.00
C THR A 311 2.86 -11.32 -4.40
N PHE A 312 2.41 -11.11 -3.16
CA PHE A 312 1.57 -12.06 -2.42
C PHE A 312 0.08 -11.90 -2.72
N HIS A 313 -0.34 -10.70 -3.16
CA HIS A 313 -1.74 -10.38 -3.47
C HIS A 313 -2.06 -10.56 -4.95
N GLN A 314 -1.31 -9.93 -5.87
CA GLN A 314 -1.56 -10.02 -7.33
C GLN A 314 -0.82 -11.17 -8.01
N GLY A 315 0.17 -11.77 -7.33
CA GLY A 315 1.01 -12.81 -7.91
C GLY A 315 2.13 -12.28 -8.79
N ARG A 316 2.91 -13.24 -9.35
CA ARG A 316 4.12 -12.97 -10.12
C ARG A 316 3.93 -13.21 -11.63
N ILE A 317 2.74 -13.58 -12.07
CA ILE A 317 2.38 -13.73 -13.48
C ILE A 317 1.76 -12.44 -13.97
N ILE A 318 2.29 -11.91 -15.06
CA ILE A 318 1.74 -10.69 -15.65
C ILE A 318 0.49 -11.02 -16.45
N GLN A 319 -0.56 -10.26 -16.19
CA GLN A 319 -1.84 -10.27 -16.89
C GLN A 319 -1.96 -8.92 -17.59
N THR A 320 -2.11 -8.91 -18.91
CA THR A 320 -2.12 -7.69 -19.72
C THR A 320 -3.43 -7.51 -20.45
N ARG A 321 -3.78 -6.26 -20.64
CA ARG A 321 -4.86 -5.85 -21.55
C ARG A 321 -4.34 -5.71 -22.97
N SER A 322 -5.21 -5.92 -23.95
CA SER A 322 -4.90 -5.65 -25.35
C SER A 322 -4.74 -4.14 -25.61
N HIS A 323 -4.10 -3.80 -26.71
CA HIS A 323 -4.01 -2.41 -27.15
C HIS A 323 -5.38 -1.84 -27.45
N GLU A 324 -6.26 -2.62 -28.08
CA GLU A 324 -7.63 -2.27 -28.45
C GLU A 324 -8.45 -1.87 -27.22
N SER A 325 -8.38 -2.65 -26.15
CA SER A 325 -9.06 -2.37 -24.89
C SER A 325 -8.59 -1.04 -24.27
N LEU A 326 -7.28 -0.77 -24.28
CA LEU A 326 -6.70 0.45 -23.73
C LEU A 326 -7.00 1.69 -24.60
N ILE A 327 -7.01 1.54 -25.94
CA ILE A 327 -7.39 2.60 -26.87
C ILE A 327 -8.86 2.96 -26.68
N LYS A 328 -9.77 1.97 -26.62
CA LYS A 328 -11.20 2.18 -26.37
C LYS A 328 -11.45 2.94 -25.06
N GLU A 329 -10.70 2.62 -23.99
CA GLU A 329 -10.80 3.36 -22.74
C GLU A 329 -10.28 4.79 -22.86
N ALA A 330 -9.16 5.01 -23.57
CA ALA A 330 -8.63 6.34 -23.84
C ALA A 330 -9.61 7.19 -24.68
N GLU A 331 -10.26 6.60 -25.69
CA GLU A 331 -11.32 7.25 -26.45
C GLU A 331 -12.49 7.67 -25.55
N ARG A 332 -12.95 6.79 -24.64
CA ARG A 332 -13.98 7.16 -23.66
C ARG A 332 -13.54 8.34 -22.78
N MET A 333 -12.28 8.38 -22.35
CA MET A 333 -11.74 9.51 -21.58
C MET A 333 -11.82 10.83 -22.32
N THR A 334 -11.61 10.84 -23.64
CA THR A 334 -11.65 12.08 -24.43
C THR A 334 -13.04 12.75 -24.47
N HIS A 335 -14.09 12.01 -24.16
CA HIS A 335 -15.46 12.52 -24.06
C HIS A 335 -15.82 13.04 -22.66
N ASP A 336 -14.96 12.82 -21.65
CA ASP A 336 -15.18 13.38 -20.31
C ASP A 336 -14.92 14.90 -20.32
N PRO A 337 -15.85 15.75 -19.82
CA PRO A 337 -15.69 17.20 -19.85
C PRO A 337 -14.47 17.72 -19.05
N ASP A 338 -13.99 16.95 -18.09
CA ASP A 338 -12.80 17.28 -17.32
C ASP A 338 -11.50 16.91 -18.01
N PHE A 339 -11.54 16.11 -19.08
CA PHE A 339 -10.34 15.68 -19.79
C PHE A 339 -9.70 16.85 -20.55
N LYS A 340 -8.45 17.13 -20.22
CA LYS A 340 -7.68 18.24 -20.86
C LYS A 340 -6.67 17.76 -21.92
N GLY A 341 -6.80 16.50 -22.32
CA GLY A 341 -5.91 15.86 -23.30
C GLY A 341 -4.70 15.15 -22.70
N TYR A 342 -4.65 14.96 -21.37
CA TYR A 342 -3.52 14.34 -20.71
C TYR A 342 -3.92 13.00 -20.09
N ILE A 343 -3.32 11.91 -20.60
CA ILE A 343 -3.34 10.62 -19.92
C ILE A 343 -2.22 10.67 -18.88
N HIS A 344 -2.60 10.57 -17.60
CA HIS A 344 -1.68 10.83 -16.49
C HIS A 344 -0.75 9.65 -16.21
N ASP A 345 -1.16 8.43 -16.56
CA ASP A 345 -0.36 7.23 -16.40
C ASP A 345 -0.85 6.09 -17.31
N VAL A 346 0.06 5.25 -17.76
CA VAL A 346 -0.23 4.00 -18.45
C VAL A 346 0.64 2.92 -17.81
N GLY A 347 0.06 2.13 -16.91
CA GLY A 347 0.90 1.23 -16.13
C GLY A 347 0.14 0.21 -15.30
N GLY A 348 0.77 -0.21 -14.24
CA GLY A 348 0.32 -1.19 -13.27
C GLY A 348 1.28 -1.22 -12.09
N PRO A 349 1.45 -2.35 -11.38
CA PRO A 349 2.43 -2.46 -10.31
C PRO A 349 3.86 -2.11 -10.75
N THR A 350 4.15 -2.31 -12.04
CA THR A 350 5.38 -1.92 -12.73
C THR A 350 5.00 -1.59 -14.17
N ALA A 351 5.21 -0.35 -14.59
CA ALA A 351 4.72 0.14 -15.87
C ALA A 351 5.25 -0.64 -17.08
N ASN A 352 6.53 -0.96 -17.08
CA ASN A 352 7.19 -1.62 -18.21
C ASN A 352 7.14 -3.16 -18.19
N PHE A 353 6.22 -3.77 -17.41
CA PHE A 353 5.98 -5.21 -17.46
C PHE A 353 4.71 -5.51 -18.28
N ARG A 354 4.88 -5.78 -19.56
CA ARG A 354 3.77 -5.98 -20.51
C ARG A 354 3.59 -7.42 -20.98
N HIS A 355 4.38 -8.36 -20.47
CA HIS A 355 4.26 -9.78 -20.81
C HIS A 355 4.79 -10.66 -19.68
N LYS A 356 4.49 -11.95 -19.73
CA LYS A 356 5.05 -12.96 -18.80
C LYS A 356 6.56 -12.93 -18.85
N SER A 357 7.21 -13.18 -17.71
CA SER A 357 8.66 -13.06 -17.58
C SER A 357 9.44 -14.06 -18.47
N CYS A 358 8.87 -15.23 -18.77
CA CYS A 358 9.47 -16.22 -19.67
C CYS A 358 8.44 -17.25 -20.15
N ALA A 359 8.75 -17.94 -21.25
CA ALA A 359 7.88 -18.97 -21.82
C ALA A 359 7.62 -20.18 -20.88
N LYS A 360 8.46 -20.40 -19.87
CA LYS A 360 8.22 -21.47 -18.89
C LYS A 360 6.98 -21.24 -18.04
N GLN A 361 6.61 -19.96 -17.82
CA GLN A 361 5.43 -19.62 -17.01
C GLN A 361 4.12 -20.14 -17.61
N ASP A 362 4.05 -20.34 -18.92
CA ASP A 362 2.85 -20.87 -19.58
C ASP A 362 2.60 -22.36 -19.24
N LYS A 363 3.68 -23.10 -18.96
CA LYS A 363 3.58 -24.54 -18.71
C LYS A 363 3.80 -24.93 -17.25
N TYR A 364 4.71 -24.24 -16.57
CA TYR A 364 5.19 -24.65 -15.24
C TYR A 364 4.93 -23.60 -14.16
N GLY A 365 4.28 -22.49 -14.51
CA GLY A 365 4.05 -21.39 -13.58
C GLY A 365 5.32 -20.67 -13.16
N VAL A 366 5.29 -20.11 -11.95
CA VAL A 366 6.36 -19.28 -11.37
C VAL A 366 7.39 -20.16 -10.65
N CYS A 367 8.68 -19.87 -10.84
CA CYS A 367 9.73 -20.55 -10.09
C CYS A 367 9.59 -20.29 -8.57
N THR A 368 9.59 -21.35 -7.77
CA THR A 368 9.49 -21.28 -6.31
C THR A 368 10.81 -20.83 -5.65
N ASN A 369 11.95 -21.20 -6.23
CA ASN A 369 13.30 -21.00 -5.68
C ASN A 369 14.11 -19.90 -6.38
N LYS A 370 13.50 -19.14 -7.30
CA LYS A 370 14.15 -18.08 -8.08
C LYS A 370 13.27 -16.85 -8.26
N GLN A 371 13.92 -15.69 -8.29
CA GLN A 371 13.34 -14.45 -8.79
C GLN A 371 13.84 -14.18 -10.21
N CYS A 372 13.05 -13.44 -11.01
CA CYS A 372 13.38 -13.21 -12.41
C CYS A 372 14.49 -12.16 -12.61
N LEU A 373 14.63 -11.24 -11.65
CA LEU A 373 15.55 -10.09 -11.73
C LEU A 373 16.59 -10.06 -10.58
N PHE A 374 16.52 -11.00 -9.64
CA PHE A 374 17.42 -11.01 -8.48
C PHE A 374 18.01 -12.43 -8.26
N PRO A 375 19.30 -12.52 -7.86
CA PRO A 375 20.30 -11.45 -7.71
C PRO A 375 20.75 -10.84 -9.05
N GLU A 376 20.57 -11.57 -10.14
CA GLU A 376 20.85 -11.17 -11.53
C GLU A 376 19.67 -11.59 -12.43
N PRO A 377 19.49 -10.93 -13.59
CA PRO A 377 18.47 -11.31 -14.54
C PRO A 377 18.58 -12.80 -14.93
N CYS A 378 17.43 -13.50 -14.84
CA CYS A 378 17.38 -14.92 -15.19
C CYS A 378 17.71 -15.12 -16.68
N ARG A 379 18.48 -16.16 -17.02
CA ARG A 379 18.85 -16.48 -18.42
C ARG A 379 17.63 -16.72 -19.34
N ASN A 380 16.50 -17.12 -18.78
CA ASN A 380 15.26 -17.33 -19.52
C ASN A 380 14.34 -16.09 -19.50
N LEU A 381 14.76 -14.98 -18.90
CA LEU A 381 13.96 -13.76 -18.86
C LEU A 381 13.74 -13.25 -20.28
N LYS A 382 12.49 -13.08 -20.67
CA LYS A 382 12.14 -12.35 -21.88
C LYS A 382 12.27 -10.87 -21.58
N VAL A 383 13.13 -10.18 -22.29
CA VAL A 383 13.32 -8.74 -22.17
C VAL A 383 12.84 -8.09 -23.47
N ASP A 384 11.72 -7.40 -23.40
CA ASP A 384 11.11 -6.78 -24.58
C ASP A 384 10.22 -5.61 -24.15
N HIS A 385 10.53 -4.42 -24.66
CA HIS A 385 9.73 -3.21 -24.45
C HIS A 385 8.96 -2.77 -25.70
N LYS A 386 9.05 -3.49 -26.83
CA LYS A 386 8.44 -3.09 -28.10
C LYS A 386 6.93 -2.94 -27.99
N ASP A 387 6.25 -3.93 -27.37
CA ASP A 387 4.81 -3.88 -27.13
C ASP A 387 4.40 -2.62 -26.35
N TYR A 388 5.17 -2.24 -25.33
CA TYR A 388 4.85 -1.07 -24.53
C TYR A 388 5.08 0.25 -25.30
N VAL A 389 6.17 0.34 -26.08
CA VAL A 389 6.44 1.50 -26.93
C VAL A 389 5.35 1.66 -27.98
N GLU A 390 4.94 0.57 -28.61
CA GLU A 390 3.86 0.57 -29.61
C GLU A 390 2.53 1.02 -29.00
N LEU A 391 2.18 0.51 -27.80
CA LEU A 391 1.00 0.94 -27.05
C LEU A 391 1.02 2.44 -26.79
N LEU A 392 2.13 3.00 -26.29
CA LEU A 392 2.25 4.42 -25.97
C LEU A 392 2.05 5.29 -27.22
N ARG A 393 2.62 4.88 -28.36
CA ARG A 393 2.46 5.57 -29.64
C ARG A 393 1.02 5.52 -30.15
N LYS A 394 0.35 4.37 -30.02
CA LYS A 394 -1.08 4.23 -30.36
C LYS A 394 -1.98 5.13 -29.48
N LEU A 395 -1.71 5.21 -28.20
CA LEU A 395 -2.45 6.08 -27.29
C LEU A 395 -2.23 7.58 -27.58
N GLU A 396 -1.01 7.98 -27.99
CA GLU A 396 -0.76 9.36 -28.45
C GLU A 396 -1.52 9.70 -29.74
N ALA A 397 -1.81 8.71 -30.57
CA ALA A 397 -2.53 8.90 -31.83
C ALA A 397 -4.05 9.01 -31.64
N VAL A 398 -4.60 8.74 -30.45
CA VAL A 398 -6.04 8.87 -30.19
C VAL A 398 -6.47 10.34 -30.30
N PRO A 399 -7.48 10.68 -31.11
CA PRO A 399 -7.98 12.04 -31.24
C PRO A 399 -8.40 12.63 -29.90
N GLY A 400 -7.91 13.83 -29.57
CA GLY A 400 -8.15 14.48 -28.28
C GLY A 400 -7.06 14.24 -27.23
N VAL A 401 -6.19 13.24 -27.40
CA VAL A 401 -5.02 13.03 -26.54
C VAL A 401 -3.89 13.94 -27.00
N LYS A 402 -3.37 14.77 -26.10
CA LYS A 402 -2.25 15.68 -26.33
C LYS A 402 -0.94 15.10 -25.83
N LYS A 403 -0.99 14.31 -24.76
CA LYS A 403 0.19 13.72 -24.15
C LYS A 403 -0.16 12.51 -23.30
N VAL A 404 0.68 11.50 -23.36
CA VAL A 404 0.68 10.33 -22.49
C VAL A 404 1.87 10.42 -21.54
N ILE A 405 1.63 10.34 -20.24
CA ILE A 405 2.65 10.45 -19.19
C ILE A 405 2.76 9.11 -18.48
N ILE A 406 3.97 8.74 -18.06
CA ILE A 406 4.21 7.57 -17.22
C ILE A 406 4.61 8.07 -15.83
N ARG A 407 3.73 7.79 -14.85
CA ARG A 407 3.94 8.09 -13.41
C ARG A 407 4.23 6.85 -12.60
N SER A 408 3.70 5.69 -13.01
CA SER A 408 4.02 4.40 -12.43
C SER A 408 5.52 4.13 -12.52
N GLY A 409 6.08 3.56 -11.48
CA GLY A 409 7.51 3.26 -11.46
C GLY A 409 7.89 2.25 -12.55
N ILE A 410 9.00 2.51 -13.23
CA ILE A 410 9.63 1.53 -14.13
C ILE A 410 10.65 0.70 -13.37
N ARG A 411 10.80 -0.56 -13.76
CA ARG A 411 11.90 -1.41 -13.29
C ARG A 411 13.16 -1.09 -14.09
N PHE A 412 14.05 -0.32 -13.48
CA PHE A 412 15.30 0.11 -14.11
C PHE A 412 16.24 -1.08 -14.40
N ASP A 413 16.25 -2.12 -13.57
CA ASP A 413 17.01 -3.34 -13.78
C ASP A 413 16.50 -4.16 -14.99
N TYR A 414 15.19 -4.14 -15.25
CA TYR A 414 14.63 -4.72 -16.47
C TYR A 414 15.00 -3.88 -17.71
N VAL A 415 15.02 -2.54 -17.59
CA VAL A 415 15.57 -1.67 -18.66
C VAL A 415 17.04 -1.96 -18.91
N MET A 416 17.83 -2.21 -17.86
CA MET A 416 19.26 -2.53 -18.02
C MET A 416 19.51 -3.90 -18.63
N ALA A 417 18.57 -4.83 -18.50
CA ALA A 417 18.63 -6.14 -19.18
C ALA A 417 18.30 -6.03 -20.69
N ASP A 418 17.69 -4.93 -21.13
CA ASP A 418 17.45 -4.64 -22.53
C ASP A 418 18.68 -3.93 -23.15
N SER A 419 19.23 -4.53 -24.21
CA SER A 419 20.36 -3.94 -24.95
C SER A 419 19.96 -2.77 -25.85
N ASN A 420 18.64 -2.59 -26.10
CA ASN A 420 18.09 -1.56 -26.97
C ASN A 420 17.74 -0.29 -26.18
N ASP A 421 18.13 0.87 -26.69
CA ASP A 421 17.81 2.19 -26.11
C ASP A 421 16.43 2.74 -26.55
N GLU A 422 15.69 2.06 -27.44
CA GLU A 422 14.46 2.59 -28.03
C GLU A 422 13.43 2.98 -26.96
N PHE A 423 13.16 2.11 -26.01
CA PHE A 423 12.22 2.41 -24.93
C PHE A 423 12.66 3.62 -24.09
N LEU A 424 13.93 3.65 -23.69
CA LEU A 424 14.45 4.75 -22.86
C LEU A 424 14.45 6.07 -23.62
N LYS A 425 14.72 6.02 -24.94
CA LYS A 425 14.65 7.19 -25.83
C LYS A 425 13.21 7.69 -25.93
N GLU A 426 12.25 6.82 -26.27
CA GLU A 426 10.82 7.17 -26.38
C GLU A 426 10.32 7.78 -25.06
N LEU A 427 10.68 7.15 -23.93
CA LEU A 427 10.33 7.61 -22.59
C LEU A 427 10.84 9.06 -22.35
N CYS A 428 12.12 9.33 -22.60
CA CYS A 428 12.73 10.66 -22.42
C CYS A 428 12.14 11.69 -23.39
N GLU A 429 11.90 11.32 -24.64
CA GLU A 429 11.40 12.24 -25.65
C GLU A 429 9.94 12.63 -25.42
N LYS A 430 9.09 11.72 -24.92
CA LYS A 430 7.64 11.94 -24.96
C LYS A 430 6.93 11.80 -23.60
N HIS A 431 7.31 10.83 -22.77
CA HIS A 431 6.46 10.36 -21.66
C HIS A 431 6.89 10.82 -20.27
N ILE A 432 8.01 11.55 -20.14
CA ILE A 432 8.46 12.15 -18.88
C ILE A 432 8.06 13.63 -18.84
N SER A 433 7.41 14.04 -17.75
CA SER A 433 7.01 15.44 -17.51
C SER A 433 8.05 16.28 -16.74
N GLY A 434 9.33 15.89 -16.82
CA GLY A 434 10.46 16.54 -16.10
C GLY A 434 11.12 15.64 -15.06
N GLN A 435 10.40 14.70 -14.48
CA GLN A 435 10.91 13.77 -13.46
C GLN A 435 10.57 12.32 -13.79
N LEU A 436 11.60 11.47 -13.82
CA LEU A 436 11.45 10.02 -13.89
C LEU A 436 11.62 9.44 -12.48
N ARG A 437 10.60 8.77 -11.98
CA ARG A 437 10.62 8.11 -10.68
C ARG A 437 11.12 6.68 -10.84
N VAL A 438 12.12 6.31 -10.07
CA VAL A 438 12.64 4.94 -9.99
C VAL A 438 12.86 4.55 -8.54
N ALA A 439 12.82 3.26 -8.27
CA ALA A 439 12.86 2.73 -6.92
C ALA A 439 14.12 1.87 -6.69
N PRO A 440 15.34 2.45 -6.53
CA PRO A 440 16.50 1.69 -6.08
C PRO A 440 16.35 1.20 -4.64
N GLU A 441 15.60 1.90 -3.79
CA GLU A 441 15.28 1.68 -2.38
C GLU A 441 16.46 1.92 -1.44
N HIS A 442 17.66 1.48 -1.77
CA HIS A 442 18.87 1.62 -0.99
C HIS A 442 20.12 1.62 -1.92
N VAL A 443 21.30 1.88 -1.35
CA VAL A 443 22.58 1.83 -2.08
C VAL A 443 23.53 0.76 -1.53
N SER A 444 23.32 0.29 -0.31
CA SER A 444 24.12 -0.79 0.27
C SER A 444 23.67 -2.14 -0.27
N ASP A 445 24.59 -2.89 -0.89
CA ASP A 445 24.31 -4.22 -1.46
C ASP A 445 23.84 -5.23 -0.40
N ASN A 446 24.25 -5.06 0.86
CA ASN A 446 23.77 -5.89 1.95
C ASN A 446 22.26 -5.71 2.17
N VAL A 447 21.77 -4.47 2.19
CA VAL A 447 20.36 -4.16 2.36
C VAL A 447 19.57 -4.53 1.10
N LEU A 448 20.09 -4.22 -0.08
CA LEU A 448 19.48 -4.56 -1.37
C LEU A 448 19.27 -6.07 -1.52
N ARG A 449 20.22 -6.88 -1.05
CA ARG A 449 20.08 -8.35 -1.02
C ARG A 449 18.92 -8.80 -0.12
N MET A 450 18.73 -8.18 1.05
CA MET A 450 17.59 -8.47 1.92
C MET A 450 16.28 -8.03 1.28
N MET A 451 16.29 -6.93 0.54
CA MET A 451 15.14 -6.40 -0.21
C MET A 451 14.78 -7.23 -1.45
N GLY A 452 15.65 -8.13 -1.92
CA GLY A 452 15.48 -8.83 -3.20
C GLY A 452 15.59 -7.88 -4.40
N LYS A 453 16.49 -6.91 -4.31
CA LYS A 453 16.81 -5.90 -5.33
C LYS A 453 18.18 -6.16 -5.94
N PRO A 454 18.44 -5.73 -7.19
CA PRO A 454 19.76 -5.82 -7.80
C PRO A 454 20.80 -5.01 -7.02
N GLN A 455 22.07 -5.31 -7.24
CA GLN A 455 23.18 -4.55 -6.68
C GLN A 455 23.15 -3.10 -7.11
N ASN A 456 23.67 -2.18 -6.27
CA ASN A 456 23.70 -0.74 -6.55
C ASN A 456 24.39 -0.39 -7.86
N SER A 457 25.40 -1.14 -8.26
CA SER A 457 26.10 -0.94 -9.54
C SER A 457 25.19 -1.02 -10.78
N VAL A 458 24.07 -1.78 -10.70
CA VAL A 458 23.06 -1.81 -11.78
C VAL A 458 22.31 -0.49 -11.85
N TYR A 459 21.99 0.10 -10.70
CA TYR A 459 21.35 1.41 -10.64
C TYR A 459 22.28 2.55 -11.13
N GLU A 460 23.55 2.52 -10.74
CA GLU A 460 24.54 3.49 -11.22
C GLU A 460 24.67 3.46 -12.75
N LYS A 461 24.82 2.26 -13.32
CA LYS A 461 24.84 2.07 -14.77
C LYS A 461 23.55 2.55 -15.46
N PHE A 462 22.38 2.38 -14.80
CA PHE A 462 21.12 2.91 -15.30
C PHE A 462 21.15 4.45 -15.33
N ILE A 463 21.61 5.10 -14.27
CA ILE A 463 21.72 6.56 -14.22
C ILE A 463 22.63 7.09 -15.34
N ASP A 464 23.77 6.45 -15.59
CA ASP A 464 24.69 6.84 -16.66
C ASP A 464 24.05 6.64 -18.05
N ARG A 465 23.37 5.52 -18.25
CA ARG A 465 22.61 5.24 -19.49
C ARG A 465 21.51 6.28 -19.69
N TYR A 466 20.74 6.57 -18.66
CA TYR A 466 19.67 7.57 -18.68
C TYR A 466 20.22 8.96 -19.03
N LYS A 467 21.26 9.42 -18.35
CA LYS A 467 21.89 10.73 -18.61
C LYS A 467 22.35 10.85 -20.06
N ARG A 468 23.00 9.81 -20.61
CA ARG A 468 23.48 9.76 -21.99
C ARG A 468 22.33 9.82 -23.00
N VAL A 469 21.23 9.11 -22.76
CA VAL A 469 20.05 9.12 -23.65
C VAL A 469 19.33 10.46 -23.52
N ASN A 470 19.10 10.95 -22.29
CA ASN A 470 18.39 12.20 -22.05
C ASN A 470 19.13 13.42 -22.65
N ALA A 471 20.46 13.44 -22.59
CA ALA A 471 21.25 14.53 -23.17
C ALA A 471 20.99 14.74 -24.69
N LYS A 472 20.64 13.66 -25.41
CA LYS A 472 20.30 13.72 -26.84
C LYS A 472 18.93 14.33 -27.10
N THR A 473 18.06 14.43 -26.12
CA THR A 473 16.71 15.00 -26.27
C THR A 473 16.67 16.51 -26.10
N GLY A 474 17.72 17.13 -25.60
CA GLY A 474 17.78 18.56 -25.27
C GLY A 474 16.87 18.98 -24.11
N LYS A 475 16.26 18.04 -23.40
CA LYS A 475 15.33 18.31 -22.28
C LYS A 475 16.03 18.24 -20.93
N GLN A 476 15.60 19.11 -20.02
CA GLN A 476 16.04 19.06 -18.63
C GLN A 476 15.11 18.12 -17.83
N GLN A 477 15.54 16.90 -17.64
CA GLN A 477 14.80 15.89 -16.91
C GLN A 477 15.70 15.24 -15.86
N TYR A 478 15.10 14.89 -14.71
CA TYR A 478 15.82 14.38 -13.56
C TYR A 478 15.26 13.03 -13.13
N VAL A 479 16.15 12.15 -12.65
CA VAL A 479 15.74 10.92 -11.98
C VAL A 479 15.50 11.23 -10.51
N VAL A 480 14.34 10.84 -10.00
CA VAL A 480 13.97 10.96 -8.59
C VAL A 480 13.96 9.56 -7.97
N PRO A 481 14.99 9.21 -7.16
CA PRO A 481 15.05 7.92 -6.51
C PRO A 481 14.08 7.84 -5.33
N TYR A 482 13.32 6.76 -5.25
CA TYR A 482 12.65 6.35 -4.02
C TYR A 482 13.64 5.60 -3.14
N LEU A 483 13.79 6.06 -1.89
CA LEU A 483 14.71 5.51 -0.91
C LEU A 483 13.97 5.12 0.37
N MET A 484 14.41 4.04 0.99
CA MET A 484 13.79 3.44 2.18
C MET A 484 14.79 3.30 3.31
N SER A 485 14.45 3.79 4.51
CA SER A 485 15.21 3.60 5.73
C SER A 485 14.69 2.41 6.53
N SER A 486 15.50 1.92 7.45
CA SER A 486 15.11 1.00 8.52
C SER A 486 14.58 -0.36 8.03
N HIS A 487 14.94 -0.79 6.82
CA HIS A 487 14.65 -2.14 6.34
C HIS A 487 15.48 -3.17 7.12
N PRO A 488 15.00 -4.41 7.37
CA PRO A 488 15.84 -5.49 7.88
C PRO A 488 17.15 -5.61 7.08
N GLY A 489 18.28 -5.69 7.78
CA GLY A 489 19.62 -5.64 7.21
C GLY A 489 20.27 -4.25 7.23
N SER A 490 19.54 -3.16 7.53
CA SER A 490 20.08 -1.81 7.58
C SER A 490 20.50 -1.46 9.00
N THR A 491 21.80 -1.40 9.25
CA THR A 491 22.40 -0.82 10.47
C THR A 491 22.65 0.68 10.27
N LEU A 492 23.18 1.35 11.29
CA LEU A 492 23.61 2.75 11.15
C LEU A 492 24.73 2.91 10.11
N LYS A 493 25.54 1.89 9.86
CA LYS A 493 26.59 1.92 8.83
C LYS A 493 25.99 2.06 7.45
N GLU A 494 25.06 1.17 7.09
CA GLU A 494 24.38 1.21 5.79
C GLU A 494 23.51 2.48 5.64
N ALA A 495 22.93 2.98 6.72
CA ALA A 495 22.18 4.24 6.72
C ALA A 495 23.10 5.46 6.44
N VAL A 496 24.35 5.43 6.92
CA VAL A 496 25.37 6.47 6.60
C VAL A 496 25.78 6.37 5.13
N GLU A 497 26.01 5.17 4.59
CA GLU A 497 26.28 4.96 3.15
C GLU A 497 25.18 5.60 2.29
N LEU A 498 23.91 5.41 2.69
CA LEU A 498 22.77 6.01 2.00
C LEU A 498 22.77 7.55 2.10
N ALA A 499 23.14 8.09 3.26
CA ALA A 499 23.25 9.54 3.45
C ALA A 499 24.39 10.17 2.62
N GLU A 500 25.53 9.47 2.49
CA GLU A 500 26.63 9.89 1.62
C GLU A 500 26.19 9.92 0.17
N TYR A 501 25.47 8.89 -0.29
CA TYR A 501 24.88 8.89 -1.64
C TYR A 501 23.93 10.09 -1.85
N VAL A 502 23.03 10.38 -0.89
CA VAL A 502 22.12 11.53 -0.96
C VAL A 502 22.90 12.85 -1.02
N ARG A 503 24.04 12.97 -0.33
CA ARG A 503 24.95 14.12 -0.45
C ARG A 503 25.52 14.24 -1.85
N ASP A 504 26.00 13.12 -2.41
CA ASP A 504 26.77 13.10 -3.66
C ASP A 504 25.90 13.36 -4.89
N ILE A 505 24.63 12.95 -4.87
CA ILE A 505 23.67 13.33 -5.92
C ILE A 505 23.25 14.80 -5.86
N GLY A 506 23.62 15.53 -4.77
CA GLY A 506 23.32 16.96 -4.60
C GLY A 506 21.85 17.31 -4.34
N TYR A 507 21.00 16.35 -4.35
CA TYR A 507 19.54 16.45 -4.15
C TYR A 507 19.14 15.74 -2.87
N MET A 508 18.35 16.40 -2.02
CA MET A 508 17.80 15.80 -0.81
C MET A 508 16.34 15.40 -1.04
N PRO A 509 15.96 14.14 -0.83
CA PRO A 509 14.59 13.71 -1.00
C PRO A 509 13.67 14.48 -0.05
N GLU A 510 12.57 15.01 -0.57
CA GLU A 510 11.56 15.71 0.24
C GLU A 510 10.79 14.73 1.14
N GLN A 511 10.56 13.53 0.63
CA GLN A 511 9.87 12.46 1.34
C GLN A 511 10.76 11.22 1.40
N VAL A 512 10.90 10.69 2.61
CA VAL A 512 11.63 9.47 2.90
C VAL A 512 10.65 8.44 3.41
N GLN A 513 10.72 7.24 2.85
CA GLN A 513 9.93 6.13 3.32
C GLN A 513 10.71 5.36 4.39
N ASP A 514 10.07 5.10 5.53
CA ASP A 514 10.54 4.08 6.45
C ASP A 514 9.96 2.73 6.04
N PHE A 515 10.73 1.66 6.23
CA PHE A 515 10.21 0.31 6.03
C PHE A 515 8.94 0.10 6.86
N TYR A 516 7.87 -0.26 6.17
CA TYR A 516 6.57 -0.54 6.77
C TYR A 516 6.34 -2.05 6.83
N PRO A 517 6.33 -2.66 8.02
CA PRO A 517 6.07 -4.09 8.15
C PRO A 517 4.62 -4.45 7.74
N THR A 518 4.44 -4.71 6.46
CA THR A 518 3.15 -5.14 5.90
C THR A 518 3.00 -6.65 6.06
N PRO A 519 1.86 -7.17 6.56
CA PRO A 519 1.67 -8.61 6.74
C PRO A 519 1.96 -9.40 5.46
N SER A 520 2.39 -10.63 5.62
CA SER A 520 2.66 -11.59 4.52
C SER A 520 3.72 -11.15 3.51
N THR A 521 4.74 -10.41 3.97
CA THR A 521 5.93 -10.11 3.18
C THR A 521 7.18 -10.75 3.81
N ILE A 522 8.17 -11.12 2.99
CA ILE A 522 9.46 -11.67 3.47
C ILE A 522 10.11 -10.71 4.46
N SER A 523 10.11 -9.40 4.14
CA SER A 523 10.73 -8.39 5.02
C SER A 523 10.03 -8.26 6.36
N THR A 524 8.71 -8.46 6.42
CA THR A 524 7.97 -8.47 7.69
C THR A 524 8.25 -9.74 8.49
N CYS A 525 8.41 -10.86 7.81
CA CYS A 525 8.88 -12.10 8.47
C CYS A 525 10.27 -11.88 9.09
N MET A 526 11.24 -11.32 8.34
CA MET A 526 12.56 -10.96 8.88
C MET A 526 12.44 -9.99 10.07
N TYR A 527 11.57 -8.99 9.96
CA TYR A 527 11.35 -7.99 11.00
C TYR A 527 10.89 -8.63 12.31
N TYR A 528 9.94 -9.54 12.25
CA TYR A 528 9.39 -10.20 13.43
C TYR A 528 10.32 -11.27 14.01
N THR A 529 10.96 -12.06 13.14
CA THR A 529 11.70 -13.26 13.56
C THR A 529 13.19 -13.04 13.77
N GLY A 530 13.77 -12.00 13.17
CA GLY A 530 15.22 -11.76 13.16
C GLY A 530 16.01 -12.70 12.24
N VAL A 531 15.33 -13.47 11.37
CA VAL A 531 15.98 -14.36 10.40
C VAL A 531 15.42 -14.16 8.99
N ASP A 532 16.23 -14.41 7.99
CA ASP A 532 15.78 -14.49 6.60
C ASP A 532 15.10 -15.87 6.37
N PRO A 533 13.78 -15.91 6.13
CA PRO A 533 13.05 -17.17 6.01
C PRO A 533 13.51 -18.03 4.83
N ARG A 534 14.20 -17.44 3.84
CA ARG A 534 14.76 -18.16 2.67
C ARG A 534 15.98 -19.00 3.03
N THR A 535 16.74 -18.61 4.03
CA THR A 535 18.04 -19.20 4.40
C THR A 535 18.13 -19.60 5.86
N MET A 536 17.20 -19.15 6.69
CA MET A 536 17.18 -19.27 8.15
C MET A 536 18.40 -18.65 8.85
N LYS A 537 19.13 -17.76 8.15
CA LYS A 537 20.27 -17.03 8.71
C LYS A 537 19.80 -15.78 9.47
N PRO A 538 20.47 -15.41 10.56
CA PRO A 538 20.17 -14.19 11.31
C PRO A 538 20.25 -12.95 10.42
N VAL A 539 19.35 -11.99 10.65
CA VAL A 539 19.29 -10.69 10.00
C VAL A 539 19.18 -9.61 11.07
N TYR A 540 20.01 -8.59 10.95
CA TYR A 540 19.87 -7.42 11.80
C TYR A 540 18.55 -6.70 11.53
N VAL A 541 17.85 -6.30 12.59
CA VAL A 541 16.59 -5.57 12.48
C VAL A 541 16.60 -4.34 13.39
N PRO A 542 16.42 -3.13 12.85
CA PRO A 542 16.34 -1.91 13.66
C PRO A 542 14.98 -1.81 14.36
N HIS A 543 14.82 -2.46 15.51
CA HIS A 543 13.59 -2.40 16.31
C HIS A 543 13.47 -1.11 17.13
N ASN A 544 14.61 -0.55 17.57
CA ASN A 544 14.60 0.62 18.44
C ASN A 544 14.04 1.85 17.71
N PRO A 545 12.96 2.50 18.21
CA PRO A 545 12.38 3.68 17.58
C PRO A 545 13.36 4.84 17.43
N HIS A 546 14.30 5.02 18.36
CA HIS A 546 15.32 6.07 18.30
C HIS A 546 16.31 5.80 17.17
N GLU A 547 16.73 4.54 16.99
CA GLU A 547 17.58 4.15 15.86
C GLU A 547 16.89 4.36 14.52
N LYS A 548 15.61 3.98 14.41
CA LYS A 548 14.81 4.28 13.20
C LYS A 548 14.76 5.77 12.91
N ALA A 549 14.59 6.60 13.96
CA ALA A 549 14.60 8.05 13.81
C ALA A 549 15.97 8.57 13.33
N MET A 550 17.08 8.00 13.82
CA MET A 550 18.43 8.31 13.35
C MET A 550 18.63 7.93 11.87
N GLN A 551 18.26 6.70 11.47
CA GLN A 551 18.37 6.25 10.08
C GLN A 551 17.57 7.15 9.13
N LYS A 552 16.35 7.53 9.52
CA LYS A 552 15.52 8.46 8.76
C LYS A 552 16.12 9.87 8.69
N ALA A 553 16.63 10.37 9.81
CA ALA A 553 17.24 11.69 9.89
C ALA A 553 18.48 11.81 8.97
N LEU A 554 19.28 10.74 8.85
CA LEU A 554 20.43 10.67 7.95
C LEU A 554 20.06 10.93 6.49
N MET A 555 18.94 10.41 6.00
CA MET A 555 18.48 10.70 4.64
C MET A 555 17.98 12.14 4.45
N MET A 556 17.66 12.84 5.54
CA MET A 556 17.24 14.24 5.54
C MET A 556 18.20 15.11 6.37
N TYR A 557 19.49 14.86 6.26
CA TYR A 557 20.53 15.43 7.13
C TYR A 557 20.63 16.96 7.07
N ARG A 558 20.20 17.60 5.98
CA ARG A 558 20.20 19.06 5.83
C ARG A 558 19.09 19.76 6.62
N LYS A 559 18.07 19.02 7.08
CA LYS A 559 17.00 19.63 7.87
C LYS A 559 17.52 20.00 9.28
N PRO A 560 17.36 21.28 9.70
CA PRO A 560 17.88 21.74 11.00
C PRO A 560 17.38 20.95 12.20
N GLU A 561 16.14 20.48 12.14
CA GLU A 561 15.52 19.65 13.17
C GLU A 561 16.14 18.26 13.32
N ASN A 562 16.84 17.77 12.29
CA ASN A 562 17.48 16.46 12.31
C ASN A 562 18.92 16.48 12.81
N TYR A 563 19.50 17.67 13.06
CA TYR A 563 20.92 17.84 13.36
C TYR A 563 21.43 16.94 14.48
N ASP A 564 20.73 16.92 15.62
CA ASP A 564 21.18 16.18 16.80
C ASP A 564 21.10 14.66 16.57
N LEU A 565 20.05 14.17 15.90
CA LEU A 565 19.93 12.77 15.51
C LEU A 565 21.01 12.36 14.51
N VAL A 566 21.31 13.19 13.53
CA VAL A 566 22.37 12.93 12.54
C VAL A 566 23.74 12.90 13.23
N LYS A 567 24.03 13.87 14.10
CA LYS A 567 25.27 13.90 14.86
C LYS A 567 25.45 12.65 15.71
N GLU A 568 24.41 12.25 16.45
CA GLU A 568 24.41 11.04 17.26
C GLU A 568 24.63 9.79 16.41
N ALA A 569 23.93 9.68 15.29
CA ALA A 569 24.06 8.57 14.35
C ALA A 569 25.47 8.43 13.80
N LEU A 570 26.09 9.54 13.39
CA LEU A 570 27.47 9.56 12.89
C LEU A 570 28.49 9.15 13.97
N ILE A 571 28.31 9.60 15.21
CA ILE A 571 29.17 9.21 16.35
C ILE A 571 29.02 7.70 16.60
N LYS A 572 27.78 7.18 16.67
CA LYS A 572 27.52 5.76 16.91
C LYS A 572 28.02 4.85 15.76
N ALA A 573 27.98 5.35 14.55
CA ALA A 573 28.50 4.64 13.37
C ALA A 573 30.04 4.74 13.23
N GLY A 574 30.72 5.50 14.10
CA GLY A 574 32.17 5.73 14.01
C GLY A 574 32.57 6.64 12.85
N ARG A 575 31.65 7.48 12.34
CA ARG A 575 31.82 8.33 11.15
C ARG A 575 31.87 9.81 11.51
N GLN A 576 32.62 10.18 12.57
CA GLN A 576 32.85 11.56 12.96
C GLN A 576 33.58 12.38 11.87
N ASP A 577 34.25 11.71 10.94
CA ASP A 577 34.88 12.31 9.74
C ASP A 577 33.88 13.03 8.82
N LEU A 578 32.58 12.73 8.96
CA LEU A 578 31.48 13.38 8.24
C LEU A 578 30.88 14.59 8.97
N ILE A 579 31.46 14.99 10.12
CA ILE A 579 31.12 16.19 10.86
C ILE A 579 32.24 17.22 10.67
N GLY A 580 32.02 18.23 9.84
CA GLY A 580 33.04 19.21 9.50
C GLY A 580 32.56 20.21 8.46
N PHE A 581 33.52 20.94 7.87
CA PHE A 581 33.25 21.96 6.86
C PHE A 581 33.62 21.51 5.42
N ASP A 582 34.22 20.34 5.29
CA ASP A 582 34.60 19.78 4.00
C ASP A 582 33.39 19.35 3.19
N LYS A 583 33.53 19.31 1.86
CA LYS A 583 32.46 18.84 0.94
C LYS A 583 31.97 17.43 1.23
N LYS A 584 32.82 16.57 1.80
CA LYS A 584 32.45 15.21 2.21
C LYS A 584 31.56 15.15 3.44
N CYS A 585 31.52 16.22 4.26
CA CYS A 585 30.79 16.23 5.51
C CYS A 585 29.28 16.37 5.28
N LEU A 586 28.50 15.71 6.13
CA LEU A 586 27.03 15.78 6.11
C LEU A 586 26.51 16.97 6.91
N ILE A 587 27.16 17.27 8.05
CA ILE A 587 26.78 18.38 8.93
C ILE A 587 28.02 19.15 9.39
N ALA A 588 27.86 20.47 9.60
CA ALA A 588 28.89 21.31 10.20
C ALA A 588 28.80 21.25 11.74
N PRO A 589 29.92 21.38 12.47
CA PRO A 589 29.89 21.52 13.90
C PRO A 589 29.12 22.78 14.30
N ARG A 590 28.14 22.66 15.22
CA ARG A 590 27.52 23.82 15.85
C ARG A 590 28.42 24.31 16.98
N LYS A 591 28.57 25.64 17.12
CA LYS A 591 29.22 26.22 18.32
C LYS A 591 28.41 25.77 19.55
N MET A 592 29.04 25.06 20.46
CA MET A 592 28.41 24.83 21.77
C MET A 592 28.14 26.19 22.40
N ASP A 593 26.92 26.50 22.74
CA ASP A 593 26.60 27.55 23.69
C ASP A 593 27.27 27.16 25.03
N ARG A 594 28.33 27.90 25.37
CA ARG A 594 29.04 27.74 26.67
C ARG A 594 28.17 28.23 27.85
N LYS A 595 26.94 27.75 27.95
CA LYS A 595 26.04 27.95 29.08
C LYS A 595 25.67 26.59 29.68
N GLY A 596 26.62 25.95 30.35
CA GLY A 596 26.33 24.65 30.99
C GLY A 596 27.44 24.06 31.82
N GLU A 597 28.62 24.70 31.90
CA GLU A 597 29.73 24.19 32.75
C GLU A 597 30.01 25.09 33.94
N HIS A 598 29.00 25.38 34.75
CA HIS A 598 29.20 25.87 36.13
C HIS A 598 28.00 25.44 36.97
N GLN A 599 27.99 24.17 37.37
CA GLN A 599 27.38 23.69 38.61
C GLN A 599 27.56 22.18 38.71
N GLY A 600 28.56 21.74 39.45
CA GLY A 600 28.71 20.30 39.71
C GLY A 600 30.00 19.87 40.38
N GLN A 601 30.63 20.73 41.18
CA GLN A 601 31.54 20.27 42.20
C GLN A 601 31.12 20.85 43.57
N ARG A 602 30.28 20.11 44.26
CA ARG A 602 30.17 20.19 45.72
C ARG A 602 30.39 18.80 46.29
N SER A 603 31.55 18.70 46.94
CA SER A 603 32.04 17.61 47.73
C SER A 603 31.03 17.15 48.79
N TYR A 604 30.94 15.85 48.95
CA TYR A 604 30.37 15.20 50.13
C TYR A 604 31.27 15.46 51.35
N GLY A 605 30.73 16.22 52.29
CA GLY A 605 31.25 16.33 53.66
C GLY A 605 30.12 16.01 54.62
N LYS A 606 30.28 14.91 55.35
CA LYS A 606 29.46 14.55 56.53
C LYS A 606 29.60 15.58 57.61
N ASN A 607 28.51 16.01 58.27
CA ASN A 607 28.37 15.82 59.71
C ASN A 607 27.02 16.27 60.24
N ASP A 608 26.66 15.54 61.21
CA ASP A 608 25.53 15.44 62.12
C ASP A 608 25.21 16.68 62.97
N LYS A 609 23.96 16.64 63.48
CA LYS A 609 23.41 17.12 64.76
C LYS A 609 22.58 18.44 64.79
N SER A 610 21.31 18.18 64.90
CA SER A 610 20.41 18.54 66.04
C SER A 610 19.97 19.97 66.26
N LYS A 611 18.66 20.02 66.42
CA LYS A 611 17.82 20.77 67.38
C LYS A 611 17.24 22.14 67.01
N ASN A 612 15.97 22.07 66.93
CA ASN A 612 14.92 22.84 67.68
C ASN A 612 14.61 24.31 67.39
N ASN A 613 13.32 24.48 67.15
CA ASN A 613 12.40 25.48 67.69
C ASN A 613 12.57 26.94 67.22
N SER A 614 11.57 27.44 66.70
CA SER A 614 10.31 28.03 67.12
C SER A 614 10.04 29.37 66.45
N ILE A 615 8.81 29.49 65.95
CA ILE A 615 7.86 30.59 66.15
C ILE A 615 8.37 32.04 65.91
N ASN A 616 7.85 32.71 64.96
CA ASN A 616 6.81 33.73 65.00
C ASN A 616 6.84 34.77 63.88
N ASN A 617 5.67 34.95 63.35
CA ASN A 617 4.95 36.21 63.09
C ASN A 617 5.63 37.43 62.44
N GLY A 618 4.95 37.86 61.40
CA GLY A 618 4.75 39.27 61.29
C GLY A 618 4.68 39.84 59.88
N LYS A 619 3.51 39.86 59.36
CA LYS A 619 2.73 41.00 58.81
C LYS A 619 3.33 42.00 57.82
N ASN A 620 2.52 42.11 56.76
CA ASN A 620 2.16 43.35 56.06
C ASN A 620 3.17 43.93 55.05
N SER A 621 2.81 44.39 53.90
CA SER A 621 1.54 44.87 53.32
C SER A 621 1.74 45.25 51.85
N LYS A 622 0.69 45.04 51.09
CA LYS A 622 0.11 45.94 50.07
C LYS A 622 1.01 46.58 49.00
N ASN A 623 0.72 46.45 47.75
CA ASN A 623 -0.37 47.00 46.91
C ASN A 623 -0.17 46.56 45.46
N ASN A 624 -1.16 45.95 44.86
CA ASN A 624 -2.25 46.50 44.03
C ASN A 624 -1.81 47.33 42.83
N LYS A 625 -2.16 46.82 41.64
CA LYS A 625 -3.12 47.37 40.63
C LYS A 625 -3.03 46.51 39.36
N VAL A 626 -3.99 45.64 39.04
CA VAL A 626 -5.33 45.88 38.47
C VAL A 626 -5.30 46.48 37.04
N VAL A 627 -5.59 45.59 36.12
CA VAL A 627 -6.37 45.56 34.86
C VAL A 627 -7.08 46.88 34.47
N PRO A 628 -7.35 47.22 33.18
CA PRO A 628 -8.48 46.56 32.51
C PRO A 628 -8.43 46.32 31.00
N GLN A 629 -9.25 45.34 30.61
CA GLN A 629 -9.89 45.22 29.31
C GLN A 629 -10.68 46.46 28.90
N LYS A 630 -10.78 46.73 27.60
CA LYS A 630 -11.98 47.32 27.01
C LYS A 630 -12.25 46.82 25.59
N ASN A 631 -13.35 46.13 25.47
CA ASN A 631 -14.19 46.03 24.29
C ASN A 631 -14.72 47.41 23.89
N THR A 632 -14.88 47.67 22.60
CA THR A 632 -16.06 48.42 22.11
C THR A 632 -16.43 47.98 20.70
N LYS A 633 -17.73 47.78 20.61
CA LYS A 633 -18.57 47.56 19.42
C LYS A 633 -18.84 48.86 18.67
N SER A 634 -19.35 48.67 17.46
CA SER A 634 -20.48 49.33 16.79
C SER A 634 -20.06 50.03 15.51
N SER A 635 -20.64 49.64 14.42
CA SER A 635 -21.97 49.97 13.83
C SER A 635 -21.93 51.16 12.87
N GLY A 636 -22.59 50.96 11.74
CA GLY A 636 -23.10 52.02 10.88
C GLY A 636 -22.90 51.71 9.39
N GLN A 637 -23.74 51.04 8.75
CA GLN A 637 -24.93 51.35 7.95
C GLN A 637 -24.85 52.56 7.00
N LYS A 638 -25.32 52.26 5.77
CA LYS A 638 -26.03 53.10 4.76
C LYS A 638 -25.16 53.53 3.57
N ASN A 639 -25.59 53.49 2.38
CA ASN A 639 -26.78 53.36 1.55
C ASN A 639 -26.30 53.36 0.10
N ALA A 640 -26.76 52.47 -0.74
CA ALA A 640 -27.80 52.61 -1.74
C ALA A 640 -27.57 53.70 -2.84
N LYS A 641 -27.52 53.29 -4.07
CA LYS A 641 -28.50 53.55 -5.12
C LYS A 641 -27.98 53.26 -6.53
N ASN A 642 -28.74 52.42 -7.20
CA ASN A 642 -29.38 52.59 -8.52
C ASN A 642 -28.55 52.85 -9.77
N GLY A 643 -28.85 52.00 -10.76
CA GLY A 643 -29.03 52.47 -12.10
C GLY A 643 -28.81 51.35 -13.15
N LYS A 644 -29.83 50.59 -13.38
CA LYS A 644 -30.60 50.41 -14.62
C LYS A 644 -29.86 50.23 -15.97
N ASN A 645 -30.13 49.04 -16.49
CA ASN A 645 -30.69 48.80 -17.84
C ASN A 645 -29.81 48.94 -19.11
N ARG A 646 -29.67 47.92 -19.84
CA ARG A 646 -30.38 47.57 -21.08
C ARG A 646 -29.56 46.65 -22.00
N ASN A 647 -30.14 45.47 -22.19
CA ASN A 647 -30.53 44.89 -23.48
C ASN A 647 -29.66 45.10 -24.73
N LYS A 648 -29.23 44.03 -25.34
CA LYS A 648 -29.76 43.34 -26.50
C LYS A 648 -28.66 42.68 -27.36
N ARG A 649 -28.92 41.44 -27.63
CA ARG A 649 -28.87 40.73 -28.93
C ARG A 649 -27.55 40.85 -29.78
N LYS A 650 -26.85 39.78 -29.97
CA LYS A 650 -26.96 38.84 -31.08
C LYS A 650 -26.34 37.52 -30.67
#